data_b7499b4b112c2f554878384d0af3f647
#
_entry.id   b7499b4b112c2f554878384d0af3f647
#
_cell.length_a   1.000
_cell.length_b   1.000
_cell.length_c   1.000
_cell.angle_alpha   90.00
_cell.angle_beta   90.00
_cell.angle_gamma   90.00
#
_symmetry.space_group_name_H-M   'P 1'
#
loop_
_entity.id
_entity.type
_entity.pdbx_description
1 polymer ?
#
loop_
_entity_poly.entity_id
_entity_poly.type
_entity_poly.pdbx_seq_one_letter_code
_entity_poly.pdbx_strand_id
1 'polypeptide(L)'
;MKHQKQLFTVLLMSAACMLQAQRSETLLEKNWKFSKGDFPEAAQTDYNDTKWESVVIPHDWAIFGPFDMNNDLQNVAVTQNFEKKASLKTGRTGGLPYVGTGWYRTSFDVPADKEVTLLFDGAMSEARVYVNGQEACFWPFGYNSFHCNVTPFLNKDGKNNTLAVRLENRPQSSRWYPGAGLYRNVHLIVTEKVHIPVWGTQITTPHVSDEFAAVRLQTKIENAGEKTEIRIETEILSPDGKVVTRKENKGRINHGQPFEQNFIVNAPQLWSPESPALYKAVSKVYADNQLVDTYSTRFGIRNIEYIADKGFYLNGKHRKFQGVCNHHDLGPLGAAINVAALRHQLTLLKDMGCDAIRTSHNMPAPELVELCDEMGFMMMIEPFDEWDIAKCENGYHRYFNEWAERDMVNMLHNYRNNPCVVMWSIGNEVPTQCSPVGYKVAKFLQDICHREDPTRPVTCGMDQVTCVLANGFAAMIDIPGLNYRANRYQEAYDKLPQNLILGSETASTVSSRGVYKFPVKDKKSAQYDDHQCSSYDVEACSWSNIPDEDFALADDHHWTIGQFVWTGFDYLGEPSPYDTDAWPNHSSMFGIIDLASLPKDRYYLYRSIWNKEAETLHILPHWTWPGREGEVTPAVSYTHLRAHETVL
;
A
#
# COMPACT_ATOMS: atom_id res chain seq x y z
N MET A 1 -58.34 -8.87 -21.60
CA MET A 1 -57.48 -9.13 -20.43
C MET A 1 -56.52 -10.31 -20.57
N LYS A 2 -56.83 -11.42 -21.27
CA LYS A 2 -55.91 -12.56 -21.45
C LYS A 2 -54.72 -12.27 -22.37
N HIS A 3 -54.87 -11.46 -23.41
CA HIS A 3 -53.78 -11.11 -24.32
C HIS A 3 -52.77 -10.10 -23.75
N GLN A 4 -53.18 -9.25 -22.82
CA GLN A 4 -52.24 -8.32 -22.16
C GLN A 4 -51.33 -9.04 -21.14
N LYS A 5 -51.81 -10.11 -20.49
CA LYS A 5 -50.99 -10.92 -19.57
C LYS A 5 -49.91 -11.74 -20.30
N GLN A 6 -50.23 -12.25 -21.52
CA GLN A 6 -49.22 -12.96 -22.32
C GLN A 6 -48.12 -12.04 -22.87
N LEU A 7 -48.47 -10.81 -23.25
CA LEU A 7 -47.49 -9.85 -23.70
C LEU A 7 -46.53 -9.41 -22.56
N PHE A 8 -47.07 -9.23 -21.37
CA PHE A 8 -46.22 -8.90 -20.18
C PHE A 8 -45.31 -10.05 -19.75
N THR A 9 -45.76 -11.31 -19.87
CA THR A 9 -44.94 -12.47 -19.53
C THR A 9 -43.82 -12.68 -20.55
N VAL A 10 -44.05 -12.43 -21.84
CA VAL A 10 -43.04 -12.52 -22.89
C VAL A 10 -42.04 -11.36 -22.79
N LEU A 11 -42.45 -10.15 -22.41
CA LEU A 11 -41.54 -9.01 -22.15
C LEU A 11 -40.68 -9.26 -20.89
N LEU A 12 -41.24 -9.88 -19.82
CA LEU A 12 -40.47 -10.21 -18.63
C LEU A 12 -39.50 -11.38 -18.88
N MET A 13 -39.84 -12.36 -19.70
CA MET A 13 -38.92 -13.44 -20.10
C MET A 13 -37.81 -12.92 -21.04
N SER A 14 -38.09 -12.00 -21.96
CA SER A 14 -37.05 -11.39 -22.80
C SER A 14 -36.14 -10.46 -22.02
N ALA A 15 -36.63 -9.76 -20.98
CA ALA A 15 -35.79 -8.98 -20.08
C ALA A 15 -34.92 -9.87 -19.15
N ALA A 16 -35.42 -11.04 -18.76
CA ALA A 16 -34.64 -12.01 -17.96
C ALA A 16 -33.55 -12.72 -18.79
N CYS A 17 -33.75 -12.90 -20.10
CA CYS A 17 -32.70 -13.47 -20.97
C CYS A 17 -31.61 -12.46 -21.38
N MET A 18 -31.82 -11.15 -21.22
CA MET A 18 -30.78 -10.13 -21.49
C MET A 18 -29.85 -9.85 -20.30
N LEU A 19 -30.09 -10.48 -19.14
CA LEU A 19 -29.28 -10.29 -17.93
C LEU A 19 -28.14 -11.32 -17.77
N GLN A 20 -27.88 -12.15 -18.76
CA GLN A 20 -26.95 -13.30 -18.62
C GLN A 20 -25.56 -13.11 -19.26
N ALA A 21 -25.24 -11.94 -19.80
CA ALA A 21 -23.97 -11.73 -20.48
C ALA A 21 -23.24 -10.50 -19.93
N GLN A 22 -22.74 -10.55 -18.73
CA GLN A 22 -21.91 -9.49 -18.18
C GLN A 22 -20.88 -10.09 -17.22
N ARG A 23 -19.72 -9.39 -17.15
CA ARG A 23 -18.74 -9.61 -16.11
C ARG A 23 -19.41 -9.77 -14.74
N SER A 24 -19.02 -10.80 -14.03
CA SER A 24 -19.28 -10.90 -12.59
C SER A 24 -17.97 -10.98 -11.84
N GLU A 25 -17.93 -10.30 -10.72
CA GLU A 25 -16.84 -10.36 -9.77
C GLU A 25 -17.41 -10.68 -8.40
N THR A 26 -16.89 -11.73 -7.78
CA THR A 26 -17.41 -12.24 -6.50
C THR A 26 -16.24 -12.52 -5.57
N LEU A 27 -16.34 -12.07 -4.32
CA LEU A 27 -15.36 -12.40 -3.29
C LEU A 27 -15.55 -13.85 -2.82
N LEU A 28 -14.46 -14.60 -2.81
CA LEU A 28 -14.41 -15.92 -2.21
C LEU A 28 -14.04 -15.82 -0.73
N GLU A 29 -14.97 -15.35 0.09
CA GLU A 29 -14.72 -15.11 1.53
C GLU A 29 -14.96 -16.33 2.40
N LYS A 30 -15.93 -17.16 2.08
CA LYS A 30 -16.50 -18.21 2.94
C LYS A 30 -16.18 -19.61 2.42
N ASN A 31 -16.46 -20.60 3.28
CA ASN A 31 -16.32 -22.02 2.97
C ASN A 31 -14.88 -22.49 2.71
N TRP A 32 -13.92 -21.78 3.26
CA TRP A 32 -12.53 -22.22 3.21
C TRP A 32 -12.22 -23.21 4.32
N LYS A 33 -11.38 -24.19 3.98
CA LYS A 33 -10.70 -25.10 4.90
C LYS A 33 -9.24 -24.72 4.95
N PHE A 34 -8.65 -24.71 6.16
CA PHE A 34 -7.27 -24.36 6.40
C PHE A 34 -6.56 -25.38 7.27
N SER A 35 -5.30 -25.66 6.98
CA SER A 35 -4.42 -26.44 7.84
C SER A 35 -2.98 -25.98 7.73
N LYS A 36 -2.30 -25.89 8.88
CA LYS A 36 -0.84 -25.69 8.98
C LYS A 36 -0.13 -27.00 8.65
N GLY A 37 0.98 -26.92 7.93
CA GLY A 37 1.79 -28.05 7.50
C GLY A 37 1.81 -28.21 6.00
N ASP A 38 2.66 -29.10 5.50
CA ASP A 38 2.78 -29.37 4.08
C ASP A 38 2.08 -30.68 3.69
N PHE A 39 1.08 -30.55 2.85
CA PHE A 39 0.21 -31.64 2.37
C PHE A 39 0.11 -31.60 0.84
N PRO A 40 1.16 -32.04 0.08
CA PRO A 40 1.13 -31.91 -1.38
C PRO A 40 -0.09 -32.57 -2.04
N GLU A 41 -0.65 -33.62 -1.44
CA GLU A 41 -1.85 -34.30 -1.88
C GLU A 41 -3.11 -33.42 -1.77
N ALA A 42 -3.06 -32.36 -0.97
CA ALA A 42 -4.17 -31.43 -0.81
C ALA A 42 -4.47 -30.62 -2.07
N ALA A 43 -3.60 -30.65 -3.08
CA ALA A 43 -3.90 -30.15 -4.41
C ALA A 43 -5.01 -30.98 -5.11
N GLN A 44 -5.14 -32.26 -4.78
CA GLN A 44 -6.05 -33.20 -5.46
C GLN A 44 -7.50 -32.97 -5.09
N THR A 45 -8.41 -33.26 -6.01
CA THR A 45 -9.87 -33.04 -5.84
C THR A 45 -10.50 -33.95 -4.78
N ASP A 46 -9.98 -35.17 -4.65
CA ASP A 46 -10.46 -36.21 -3.73
C ASP A 46 -9.82 -36.17 -2.34
N TYR A 47 -8.97 -35.18 -2.06
CA TYR A 47 -8.35 -35.03 -0.75
C TYR A 47 -9.38 -34.78 0.34
N ASN A 48 -9.26 -35.51 1.45
CA ASN A 48 -10.17 -35.38 2.59
C ASN A 48 -9.71 -34.28 3.57
N ASP A 49 -10.31 -33.12 3.46
CA ASP A 49 -10.08 -31.94 4.30
C ASP A 49 -11.10 -31.75 5.43
N THR A 50 -11.91 -32.76 5.75
CA THR A 50 -12.99 -32.68 6.76
C THR A 50 -12.49 -32.36 8.17
N LYS A 51 -11.23 -32.64 8.47
CA LYS A 51 -10.58 -32.34 9.76
C LYS A 51 -9.93 -30.96 9.80
N TRP A 52 -9.87 -30.26 8.67
CA TRP A 52 -9.28 -28.94 8.60
C TRP A 52 -10.17 -27.91 9.24
N GLU A 53 -9.56 -26.86 9.75
CA GLU A 53 -10.26 -25.69 10.31
C GLU A 53 -11.12 -25.01 9.23
N SER A 54 -12.32 -24.56 9.62
CA SER A 54 -13.15 -23.73 8.76
C SER A 54 -12.81 -22.27 9.02
N VAL A 55 -12.35 -21.57 7.99
CA VAL A 55 -11.95 -20.17 8.09
C VAL A 55 -12.71 -19.30 7.11
N VAL A 56 -12.71 -18.01 7.40
CA VAL A 56 -13.16 -16.93 6.51
C VAL A 56 -11.93 -16.15 6.10
N ILE A 57 -11.82 -15.79 4.84
CA ILE A 57 -10.75 -14.90 4.38
C ILE A 57 -11.29 -13.47 4.22
N PRO A 58 -10.45 -12.47 4.48
CA PRO A 58 -9.01 -12.50 4.79
C PRO A 58 -8.67 -13.21 6.11
N HIS A 59 -7.58 -13.99 6.10
CA HIS A 59 -7.15 -14.81 7.23
C HIS A 59 -5.64 -14.75 7.41
N ASP A 60 -5.20 -14.36 8.60
CA ASP A 60 -3.81 -14.35 9.04
C ASP A 60 -3.63 -15.37 10.16
N TRP A 61 -2.97 -16.49 9.88
CA TRP A 61 -2.82 -17.54 10.90
C TRP A 61 -1.79 -17.21 11.97
N ALA A 62 -0.91 -16.23 11.73
CA ALA A 62 0.19 -15.95 12.64
C ALA A 62 -0.26 -15.14 13.86
N ILE A 63 -1.29 -14.27 13.73
CA ILE A 63 -1.70 -13.36 14.82
C ILE A 63 -2.34 -14.06 16.02
N PHE A 64 -2.85 -15.27 15.85
CA PHE A 64 -3.58 -15.96 16.91
C PHE A 64 -2.68 -16.56 18.00
N GLY A 65 -1.36 -16.45 17.86
CA GLY A 65 -0.42 -16.97 18.85
C GLY A 65 -0.47 -18.49 19.07
N PRO A 66 0.23 -19.02 20.07
CA PRO A 66 1.05 -18.28 21.04
C PRO A 66 2.33 -17.72 20.42
N PHE A 67 2.72 -16.52 20.83
CA PHE A 67 4.02 -15.95 20.48
C PHE A 67 5.10 -16.58 21.34
N ASP A 68 6.30 -16.81 20.79
CA ASP A 68 7.45 -17.38 21.49
C ASP A 68 8.73 -16.70 21.01
N MET A 69 9.62 -16.34 21.96
CA MET A 69 10.87 -15.66 21.64
C MET A 69 11.82 -16.49 20.77
N ASN A 70 11.62 -17.79 20.66
CA ASN A 70 12.42 -18.66 19.82
C ASN A 70 11.86 -18.83 18.40
N ASN A 71 10.67 -18.29 18.14
CA ASN A 71 10.12 -18.29 16.80
C ASN A 71 10.83 -17.25 15.95
N ASP A 72 11.23 -17.65 14.76
CA ASP A 72 11.85 -16.79 13.74
C ASP A 72 13.06 -15.98 14.26
N LEU A 73 13.93 -16.60 15.04
CA LEU A 73 15.22 -16.00 15.41
C LEU A 73 16.05 -15.72 14.16
N GLN A 74 16.41 -14.46 13.96
CA GLN A 74 17.12 -14.02 12.77
C GLN A 74 18.56 -13.67 13.06
N ASN A 75 19.48 -14.28 12.30
CA ASN A 75 20.86 -13.83 12.20
C ASN A 75 20.92 -12.65 11.22
N VAL A 76 21.03 -11.44 11.74
CA VAL A 76 21.02 -10.25 10.92
C VAL A 76 22.33 -9.50 11.05
N ALA A 77 22.99 -9.29 9.91
CA ALA A 77 24.03 -8.27 9.75
C ALA A 77 23.53 -7.25 8.74
N VAL A 78 23.04 -6.13 9.22
CA VAL A 78 22.58 -5.03 8.33
C VAL A 78 23.78 -4.15 8.01
N THR A 79 24.31 -4.28 6.81
CA THR A 79 25.52 -3.57 6.36
C THR A 79 25.37 -2.04 6.47
N GLN A 80 24.17 -1.52 6.26
CA GLN A 80 23.84 -0.11 6.38
C GLN A 80 23.87 0.41 7.83
N ASN A 81 23.72 -0.47 8.82
CA ASN A 81 23.90 -0.13 10.23
C ASN A 81 25.35 -0.37 10.70
N PHE A 82 26.27 -0.65 9.78
CA PHE A 82 27.68 -0.99 10.06
C PHE A 82 27.85 -2.21 10.95
N GLU A 83 26.86 -3.08 11.02
CA GLU A 83 26.93 -4.34 11.75
C GLU A 83 27.89 -5.29 11.04
N LYS A 84 29.01 -5.58 11.67
CA LYS A 84 30.05 -6.48 11.12
C LYS A 84 29.86 -7.94 11.49
N LYS A 85 29.00 -8.21 12.47
CA LYS A 85 28.68 -9.56 12.94
C LYS A 85 27.18 -9.73 12.96
N ALA A 86 26.73 -10.89 12.49
CA ALA A 86 25.34 -11.30 12.65
C ALA A 86 24.98 -11.41 14.13
N SER A 87 23.82 -10.90 14.51
CA SER A 87 23.22 -11.07 15.82
C SER A 87 21.83 -11.69 15.70
N LEU A 88 21.45 -12.49 16.67
CA LEU A 88 20.10 -13.04 16.73
C LEU A 88 19.13 -11.95 17.18
N LYS A 89 18.08 -11.70 16.39
CA LYS A 89 17.05 -10.72 16.70
C LYS A 89 15.66 -11.32 16.50
N THR A 90 15.00 -11.65 17.59
CA THR A 90 13.62 -12.14 17.58
C THR A 90 12.60 -11.01 17.45
N GLY A 91 12.94 -9.81 17.92
CA GLY A 91 12.05 -8.65 17.89
C GLY A 91 11.65 -8.17 16.48
N ARG A 92 12.43 -8.54 15.46
CA ARG A 92 12.16 -8.07 14.08
C ARG A 92 10.82 -8.50 13.51
N THR A 93 10.33 -9.67 13.89
CA THR A 93 9.05 -10.21 13.42
C THR A 93 7.97 -10.28 14.49
N GLY A 94 8.30 -9.87 15.72
CA GLY A 94 7.38 -9.92 16.85
C GLY A 94 7.19 -11.32 17.44
N GLY A 95 8.09 -12.27 17.16
CA GLY A 95 8.03 -13.65 17.70
C GLY A 95 6.84 -14.43 17.14
N LEU A 96 6.74 -14.55 15.82
CA LEU A 96 5.66 -15.26 15.10
C LEU A 96 5.41 -16.66 15.67
N PRO A 97 4.12 -17.05 15.89
CA PRO A 97 3.81 -18.36 16.49
C PRO A 97 4.01 -19.53 15.53
N TYR A 98 3.93 -19.30 14.22
CA TYR A 98 4.15 -20.32 13.21
C TYR A 98 4.69 -19.71 11.93
N VAL A 99 5.87 -20.15 11.56
CA VAL A 99 6.51 -19.89 10.27
C VAL A 99 6.61 -21.23 9.54
N GLY A 100 6.19 -21.28 8.26
CA GLY A 100 6.20 -22.52 7.48
C GLY A 100 5.04 -22.58 6.49
N THR A 101 4.65 -23.80 6.13
CA THR A 101 3.64 -24.06 5.11
C THR A 101 2.23 -24.06 5.68
N GLY A 102 1.28 -23.51 4.92
CA GLY A 102 -0.15 -23.61 5.17
C GLY A 102 -0.92 -23.86 3.89
N TRP A 103 -2.00 -24.59 3.98
CA TRP A 103 -2.87 -24.92 2.87
C TRP A 103 -4.28 -24.43 3.10
N TYR A 104 -4.86 -23.87 2.03
CA TYR A 104 -6.25 -23.46 1.95
C TYR A 104 -6.97 -24.26 0.87
N ARG A 105 -8.22 -24.63 1.12
CA ARG A 105 -9.07 -25.31 0.14
C ARG A 105 -10.48 -24.76 0.16
N THR A 106 -11.08 -24.64 -1.00
CA THR A 106 -12.51 -24.33 -1.19
C THR A 106 -13.00 -24.91 -2.51
N SER A 107 -14.28 -24.74 -2.81
CA SER A 107 -14.87 -25.09 -4.10
C SER A 107 -15.70 -23.94 -4.63
N PHE A 108 -15.83 -23.87 -5.95
CA PHE A 108 -16.62 -22.85 -6.63
C PHE A 108 -17.26 -23.39 -7.90
N ASP A 109 -18.36 -22.75 -8.29
CA ASP A 109 -19.07 -22.99 -9.53
C ASP A 109 -19.02 -21.76 -10.42
N VAL A 110 -18.92 -21.98 -11.72
CA VAL A 110 -19.00 -20.94 -12.75
C VAL A 110 -19.88 -21.40 -13.91
N PRO A 111 -20.45 -20.49 -14.71
CA PRO A 111 -21.10 -20.88 -15.96
C PRO A 111 -20.09 -21.53 -16.92
N ALA A 112 -20.53 -22.53 -17.68
CA ALA A 112 -19.73 -23.12 -18.74
C ALA A 112 -19.40 -22.09 -19.86
N ASP A 113 -18.33 -22.34 -20.60
CA ASP A 113 -17.90 -21.53 -21.77
C ASP A 113 -17.57 -20.06 -21.49
N LYS A 114 -17.21 -19.72 -20.23
CA LYS A 114 -16.72 -18.39 -19.84
C LYS A 114 -15.21 -18.39 -19.63
N GLU A 115 -14.62 -17.20 -19.67
CA GLU A 115 -13.27 -16.95 -19.17
C GLU A 115 -13.33 -16.69 -17.66
N VAL A 116 -12.45 -17.33 -16.92
CA VAL A 116 -12.44 -17.25 -15.46
C VAL A 116 -11.05 -16.89 -14.98
N THR A 117 -10.97 -15.81 -14.21
CA THR A 117 -9.74 -15.33 -13.59
C THR A 117 -9.92 -15.30 -12.08
N LEU A 118 -8.95 -15.84 -11.35
CA LEU A 118 -8.79 -15.60 -9.93
C LEU A 118 -7.84 -14.43 -9.73
N LEU A 119 -8.25 -13.42 -8.94
CA LEU A 119 -7.41 -12.31 -8.53
C LEU A 119 -7.20 -12.40 -7.02
N PHE A 120 -5.95 -12.43 -6.61
CA PHE A 120 -5.50 -12.39 -5.23
C PHE A 120 -4.93 -11.01 -4.93
N ASP A 121 -5.45 -10.30 -3.94
CA ASP A 121 -4.94 -8.99 -3.53
C ASP A 121 -3.64 -9.10 -2.74
N GLY A 122 -3.30 -10.29 -2.30
CA GLY A 122 -2.06 -10.67 -1.63
C GLY A 122 -2.20 -12.01 -0.92
N ALA A 123 -1.10 -12.78 -0.89
CA ALA A 123 -1.06 -14.11 -0.28
C ALA A 123 0.35 -14.40 0.28
N MET A 124 0.49 -14.51 1.60
CA MET A 124 1.79 -14.53 2.28
C MET A 124 2.24 -15.94 2.62
N SER A 125 3.23 -16.46 1.91
CA SER A 125 3.90 -16.04 0.68
C SER A 125 4.17 -17.26 -0.22
N GLU A 126 4.93 -17.12 -1.30
CA GLU A 126 5.23 -18.21 -2.27
C GLU A 126 3.97 -18.99 -2.68
N ALA A 127 2.92 -18.27 -3.06
CA ALA A 127 1.61 -18.82 -3.35
C ALA A 127 1.63 -19.73 -4.58
N ARG A 128 1.23 -20.99 -4.40
CA ARG A 128 0.93 -21.95 -5.47
C ARG A 128 -0.57 -22.20 -5.50
N VAL A 129 -1.18 -21.90 -6.62
CA VAL A 129 -2.62 -22.01 -6.82
C VAL A 129 -2.91 -23.23 -7.69
N TYR A 130 -3.76 -24.11 -7.18
CA TYR A 130 -4.17 -25.33 -7.88
C TYR A 130 -5.67 -25.29 -8.14
N VAL A 131 -6.08 -25.62 -9.36
CA VAL A 131 -7.48 -25.81 -9.73
C VAL A 131 -7.65 -27.24 -10.26
N ASN A 132 -8.58 -27.97 -9.66
CA ASN A 132 -8.87 -29.36 -10.02
C ASN A 132 -7.62 -30.26 -10.07
N GLY A 133 -6.70 -30.09 -9.11
CA GLY A 133 -5.48 -30.89 -8.99
C GLY A 133 -4.31 -30.42 -9.86
N GLN A 134 -4.47 -29.39 -10.68
CA GLN A 134 -3.44 -28.86 -11.57
C GLN A 134 -2.95 -27.51 -11.09
N GLU A 135 -1.63 -27.28 -11.08
CA GLU A 135 -1.06 -25.98 -10.75
C GLU A 135 -1.41 -24.97 -11.84
N ALA A 136 -2.19 -23.95 -11.46
CA ALA A 136 -2.63 -22.89 -12.37
C ALA A 136 -1.65 -21.72 -12.40
N CYS A 137 -1.08 -21.34 -11.25
CA CYS A 137 -0.04 -20.32 -11.18
C CYS A 137 0.79 -20.39 -9.89
N PHE A 138 1.94 -19.72 -9.94
CA PHE A 138 2.81 -19.45 -8.81
C PHE A 138 3.11 -17.96 -8.72
N TRP A 139 3.08 -17.40 -7.49
CA TRP A 139 3.49 -16.03 -7.21
C TRP A 139 4.27 -15.96 -5.89
N PRO A 140 5.56 -15.56 -5.91
CA PRO A 140 6.39 -15.65 -4.72
C PRO A 140 6.21 -14.48 -3.74
N PHE A 141 5.97 -13.25 -4.24
CA PHE A 141 5.94 -12.06 -3.39
C PHE A 141 4.57 -11.84 -2.77
N GLY A 142 4.48 -12.07 -1.47
CA GLY A 142 3.21 -12.10 -0.74
C GLY A 142 2.45 -10.77 -0.65
N TYR A 143 3.11 -9.65 -0.88
CA TYR A 143 2.49 -8.32 -0.82
C TYR A 143 1.86 -7.88 -2.13
N ASN A 144 2.18 -8.54 -3.23
CA ASN A 144 1.69 -8.15 -4.54
C ASN A 144 0.32 -8.72 -4.83
N SER A 145 -0.54 -7.92 -5.47
CA SER A 145 -1.74 -8.44 -6.12
C SER A 145 -1.34 -9.17 -7.40
N PHE A 146 -1.92 -10.34 -7.62
CA PHE A 146 -1.67 -11.14 -8.82
C PHE A 146 -2.93 -11.85 -9.28
N HIS A 147 -2.99 -12.19 -10.56
CA HIS A 147 -4.14 -12.89 -11.12
C HIS A 147 -3.73 -14.09 -11.96
N CYS A 148 -4.61 -15.09 -11.99
CA CYS A 148 -4.44 -16.33 -12.73
C CYS A 148 -5.63 -16.54 -13.65
N ASN A 149 -5.42 -16.74 -14.95
CA ASN A 149 -6.46 -17.32 -15.82
C ASN A 149 -6.59 -18.81 -15.50
N VAL A 150 -7.73 -19.21 -14.95
CA VAL A 150 -8.00 -20.59 -14.53
C VAL A 150 -8.93 -21.34 -15.50
N THR A 151 -9.38 -20.71 -16.57
CA THR A 151 -10.26 -21.29 -17.58
C THR A 151 -9.78 -22.67 -18.09
N PRO A 152 -8.47 -22.88 -18.39
CA PRO A 152 -7.98 -24.17 -18.91
C PRO A 152 -8.10 -25.33 -17.92
N PHE A 153 -8.26 -25.04 -16.63
CA PHE A 153 -8.24 -26.02 -15.54
C PHE A 153 -9.64 -26.38 -15.03
N LEU A 154 -10.69 -25.71 -15.54
CA LEU A 154 -12.07 -25.89 -15.07
C LEU A 154 -12.67 -27.21 -15.55
N ASN A 155 -13.61 -27.73 -14.78
CA ASN A 155 -14.51 -28.79 -15.23
C ASN A 155 -15.37 -28.29 -16.40
N LYS A 156 -15.63 -29.15 -17.38
CA LYS A 156 -16.35 -28.77 -18.62
C LYS A 156 -17.75 -28.18 -18.40
N ASP A 157 -18.41 -28.61 -17.34
CA ASP A 157 -19.73 -28.09 -16.95
C ASP A 157 -19.64 -26.87 -16.03
N GLY A 158 -18.43 -26.45 -15.65
CA GLY A 158 -18.16 -25.36 -14.71
C GLY A 158 -18.50 -25.66 -13.25
N LYS A 159 -18.88 -26.91 -12.91
CA LYS A 159 -19.36 -27.26 -11.57
C LYS A 159 -18.30 -27.96 -10.73
N ASN A 160 -18.42 -27.80 -9.40
CA ASN A 160 -17.60 -28.46 -8.41
C ASN A 160 -16.09 -28.30 -8.67
N ASN A 161 -15.67 -27.11 -9.07
CA ASN A 161 -14.25 -26.83 -9.23
C ASN A 161 -13.60 -26.71 -7.85
N THR A 162 -12.53 -27.44 -7.62
CA THR A 162 -11.74 -27.37 -6.38
C THR A 162 -10.63 -26.33 -6.56
N LEU A 163 -10.53 -25.41 -5.61
CA LEU A 163 -9.43 -24.48 -5.49
C LEU A 163 -8.60 -24.85 -4.26
N ALA A 164 -7.32 -25.09 -4.46
CA ALA A 164 -6.37 -25.27 -3.37
C ALA A 164 -5.22 -24.26 -3.50
N VAL A 165 -4.79 -23.68 -2.38
CA VAL A 165 -3.69 -22.71 -2.33
C VAL A 165 -2.70 -23.15 -1.28
N ARG A 166 -1.45 -23.38 -1.70
CA ARG A 166 -0.32 -23.64 -0.84
C ARG A 166 0.45 -22.36 -0.64
N LEU A 167 0.71 -22.01 0.61
CA LEU A 167 1.53 -20.86 0.99
C LEU A 167 2.73 -21.32 1.80
N GLU A 168 3.84 -20.65 1.62
CA GLU A 168 5.03 -20.89 2.41
C GLU A 168 5.58 -19.58 2.98
N ASN A 169 5.39 -19.37 4.28
CA ASN A 169 5.94 -18.26 5.02
C ASN A 169 7.28 -18.69 5.61
N ARG A 170 8.38 -18.33 4.95
CA ARG A 170 9.72 -18.77 5.34
C ARG A 170 10.21 -18.07 6.60
N PRO A 171 10.98 -18.75 7.47
CA PRO A 171 11.71 -18.08 8.53
C PRO A 171 12.73 -17.10 7.93
N GLN A 172 13.09 -16.07 8.68
CA GLN A 172 14.12 -15.09 8.31
C GLN A 172 13.84 -14.39 6.96
N SER A 173 12.57 -14.11 6.66
CA SER A 173 12.14 -13.50 5.38
C SER A 173 11.79 -12.02 5.49
N SER A 174 11.58 -11.47 6.69
CA SER A 174 11.12 -10.11 6.92
C SER A 174 11.78 -9.46 8.12
N ARG A 175 11.87 -8.12 8.13
CA ARG A 175 12.34 -7.31 9.26
C ARG A 175 11.22 -6.81 10.17
N TRP A 176 9.96 -7.09 9.83
CA TRP A 176 8.75 -6.75 10.58
C TRP A 176 7.79 -7.93 10.54
N TYR A 177 6.66 -7.82 11.19
CA TYR A 177 5.59 -8.81 11.13
C TYR A 177 5.00 -8.90 9.72
N PRO A 178 5.23 -9.95 8.95
CA PRO A 178 4.71 -10.06 7.58
C PRO A 178 3.24 -10.50 7.53
N GLY A 179 2.71 -11.06 8.63
CA GLY A 179 1.50 -11.85 8.59
C GLY A 179 1.72 -13.20 7.91
N ALA A 180 0.66 -13.96 7.72
CA ALA A 180 0.68 -15.24 7.02
C ALA A 180 -0.70 -15.63 6.51
N GLY A 181 -0.77 -16.23 5.32
CA GLY A 181 -2.03 -16.75 4.81
C GLY A 181 -2.63 -15.97 3.64
N LEU A 182 -3.90 -16.27 3.36
CA LEU A 182 -4.74 -15.47 2.46
C LEU A 182 -5.24 -14.24 3.25
N TYR A 183 -4.33 -13.32 3.49
CA TYR A 183 -4.54 -12.17 4.39
C TYR A 183 -5.21 -10.97 3.71
N ARG A 184 -5.42 -11.04 2.39
CA ARG A 184 -6.18 -10.09 1.56
C ARG A 184 -7.24 -10.84 0.78
N ASN A 185 -8.11 -10.10 0.07
CA ASN A 185 -9.23 -10.68 -0.65
C ASN A 185 -8.81 -11.59 -1.81
N VAL A 186 -9.69 -12.55 -2.13
CA VAL A 186 -9.60 -13.39 -3.33
C VAL A 186 -10.89 -13.19 -4.14
N HIS A 187 -10.74 -12.78 -5.40
CA HIS A 187 -11.83 -12.49 -6.31
C HIS A 187 -11.97 -13.59 -7.36
N LEU A 188 -13.18 -14.01 -7.60
CA LEU A 188 -13.58 -14.85 -8.73
C LEU A 188 -14.21 -13.95 -9.80
N ILE A 189 -13.51 -13.77 -10.91
CA ILE A 189 -13.93 -12.92 -12.02
C ILE A 189 -14.32 -13.80 -13.19
N VAL A 190 -15.57 -13.68 -13.64
CA VAL A 190 -16.12 -14.43 -14.78
C VAL A 190 -16.48 -13.45 -15.88
N THR A 191 -16.00 -13.70 -17.10
CA THR A 191 -16.18 -12.82 -18.25
C THR A 191 -16.56 -13.62 -19.51
N GLU A 192 -17.00 -12.90 -20.54
CA GLU A 192 -17.06 -13.45 -21.90
C GLU A 192 -15.65 -13.60 -22.50
N LYS A 193 -15.54 -14.32 -23.61
CA LYS A 193 -14.28 -14.51 -24.33
C LYS A 193 -13.66 -13.19 -24.81
N VAL A 194 -14.51 -12.21 -25.12
CA VAL A 194 -14.11 -10.83 -25.44
C VAL A 194 -14.39 -9.97 -24.21
N HIS A 195 -13.35 -9.45 -23.59
CA HIS A 195 -13.48 -8.67 -22.35
C HIS A 195 -12.29 -7.71 -22.13
N ILE A 196 -12.46 -6.80 -21.19
CA ILE A 196 -11.35 -5.99 -20.64
C ILE A 196 -10.67 -6.84 -19.55
N PRO A 197 -9.36 -7.11 -19.63
CA PRO A 197 -8.67 -7.89 -18.62
C PRO A 197 -8.58 -7.15 -17.27
N VAL A 198 -8.16 -7.85 -16.23
CA VAL A 198 -7.83 -7.25 -14.93
C VAL A 198 -6.82 -6.12 -15.16
N TRP A 199 -7.10 -4.94 -14.57
CA TRP A 199 -6.32 -3.69 -14.74
C TRP A 199 -6.12 -3.26 -16.21
N GLY A 200 -7.03 -3.64 -17.10
CA GLY A 200 -6.93 -3.41 -18.55
C GLY A 200 -7.19 -1.97 -19.01
N THR A 201 -7.37 -1.03 -18.08
CA THR A 201 -7.57 0.40 -18.38
C THR A 201 -6.43 1.26 -17.82
N GLN A 202 -6.14 2.35 -18.55
CA GLN A 202 -5.27 3.42 -18.07
C GLN A 202 -5.90 4.76 -18.37
N ILE A 203 -6.06 5.60 -17.35
CA ILE A 203 -6.61 6.95 -17.45
C ILE A 203 -5.52 7.95 -17.07
N THR A 204 -5.30 8.92 -17.95
CA THR A 204 -4.43 10.07 -17.71
C THR A 204 -5.15 11.38 -17.95
N THR A 205 -4.69 12.45 -17.30
CA THR A 205 -5.25 13.81 -17.46
C THR A 205 -4.16 14.75 -17.98
N PRO A 206 -3.83 14.69 -19.29
CA PRO A 206 -2.68 15.40 -19.85
C PRO A 206 -2.80 16.93 -19.83
N HIS A 207 -4.00 17.45 -19.65
CA HIS A 207 -4.26 18.87 -19.45
C HIS A 207 -5.34 19.04 -18.40
N VAL A 208 -5.10 19.92 -17.43
CA VAL A 208 -6.05 20.23 -16.35
C VAL A 208 -6.02 21.73 -16.11
N SER A 209 -7.20 22.36 -16.16
CA SER A 209 -7.46 23.74 -15.79
C SER A 209 -8.82 23.86 -15.13
N ASP A 210 -9.17 25.04 -14.62
CA ASP A 210 -10.51 25.31 -14.05
C ASP A 210 -11.59 25.31 -15.14
N GLU A 211 -11.23 25.59 -16.40
CA GLU A 211 -12.18 25.64 -17.51
C GLU A 211 -12.47 24.23 -18.05
N PHE A 212 -11.44 23.41 -18.24
CA PHE A 212 -11.61 22.05 -18.75
C PHE A 212 -10.42 21.14 -18.38
N ALA A 213 -10.69 19.84 -18.42
CA ALA A 213 -9.66 18.81 -18.38
C ALA A 213 -9.74 17.91 -19.62
N ALA A 214 -8.59 17.59 -20.19
CA ALA A 214 -8.46 16.51 -21.17
C ALA A 214 -8.27 15.19 -20.44
N VAL A 215 -9.11 14.20 -20.72
CA VAL A 215 -9.02 12.84 -20.14
C VAL A 215 -8.73 11.86 -21.27
N ARG A 216 -7.64 11.12 -21.15
CA ARG A 216 -7.23 10.08 -22.10
C ARG A 216 -7.43 8.72 -21.44
N LEU A 217 -8.25 7.88 -22.04
CA LEU A 217 -8.50 6.50 -21.63
C LEU A 217 -7.89 5.55 -22.66
N GLN A 218 -7.05 4.65 -22.21
CA GLN A 218 -6.57 3.50 -22.98
C GLN A 218 -7.20 2.23 -22.41
N THR A 219 -7.81 1.42 -23.30
CA THR A 219 -8.52 0.20 -22.93
C THR A 219 -7.95 -0.99 -23.69
N LYS A 220 -7.38 -1.95 -22.95
CA LYS A 220 -7.00 -3.26 -23.48
C LYS A 220 -8.26 -4.12 -23.66
N ILE A 221 -8.28 -4.92 -24.73
CA ILE A 221 -9.31 -5.96 -24.93
C ILE A 221 -8.59 -7.28 -25.16
N GLU A 222 -8.99 -8.29 -24.42
CA GLU A 222 -8.62 -9.67 -24.66
C GLU A 222 -9.73 -10.41 -25.42
N ASN A 223 -9.33 -11.37 -26.25
CA ASN A 223 -10.26 -12.20 -27.00
C ASN A 223 -9.71 -13.63 -27.09
N ALA A 224 -10.35 -14.53 -26.36
CA ALA A 224 -10.07 -15.97 -26.41
C ALA A 224 -10.86 -16.70 -27.52
N GLY A 225 -11.68 -15.95 -28.30
CA GLY A 225 -12.52 -16.48 -29.38
C GLY A 225 -12.00 -16.16 -30.78
N GLU A 226 -12.92 -16.17 -31.76
CA GLU A 226 -12.65 -15.83 -33.14
C GLU A 226 -12.48 -14.30 -33.34
N LYS A 227 -11.89 -13.93 -34.49
CA LYS A 227 -11.76 -12.51 -34.86
C LYS A 227 -13.13 -11.88 -35.00
N THR A 228 -13.39 -10.81 -34.25
CA THR A 228 -14.65 -10.12 -34.24
C THR A 228 -14.44 -8.60 -34.31
N GLU A 229 -15.46 -7.88 -34.74
CA GLU A 229 -15.48 -6.43 -34.70
C GLU A 229 -15.87 -5.94 -33.30
N ILE A 230 -15.08 -5.04 -32.75
CA ILE A 230 -15.27 -4.49 -31.42
C ILE A 230 -15.79 -3.07 -31.50
N ARG A 231 -16.78 -2.77 -30.69
CA ARG A 231 -17.24 -1.42 -30.41
C ARG A 231 -17.13 -1.16 -28.91
N ILE A 232 -16.45 -0.08 -28.54
CA ILE A 232 -16.31 0.35 -27.14
C ILE A 232 -17.06 1.68 -27.01
N GLU A 233 -18.03 1.70 -26.11
CA GLU A 233 -18.76 2.90 -25.69
C GLU A 233 -18.39 3.23 -24.26
N THR A 234 -17.81 4.42 -24.02
CA THR A 234 -17.44 4.86 -22.68
C THR A 234 -18.14 6.15 -22.30
N GLU A 235 -18.72 6.13 -21.11
CA GLU A 235 -19.31 7.28 -20.45
C GLU A 235 -18.42 7.70 -19.27
N ILE A 236 -18.13 9.00 -19.15
CA ILE A 236 -17.50 9.58 -17.97
C ILE A 236 -18.60 10.13 -17.07
N LEU A 237 -18.63 9.64 -15.84
CA LEU A 237 -19.55 10.08 -14.79
C LEU A 237 -18.80 11.02 -13.83
N SER A 238 -19.44 12.15 -13.50
CA SER A 238 -18.99 13.08 -12.45
C SER A 238 -19.12 12.47 -11.04
N PRO A 239 -18.54 13.10 -10.01
CA PRO A 239 -18.66 12.61 -8.63
C PRO A 239 -20.10 12.44 -8.12
N ASP A 240 -21.05 13.23 -8.65
CA ASP A 240 -22.49 13.11 -8.36
C ASP A 240 -23.22 12.08 -9.26
N GLY A 241 -22.49 11.32 -10.08
CA GLY A 241 -23.02 10.23 -10.91
C GLY A 241 -23.66 10.65 -12.23
N LYS A 242 -23.54 11.90 -12.66
CA LYS A 242 -24.08 12.37 -13.94
C LYS A 242 -23.10 12.11 -15.08
N VAL A 243 -23.60 11.72 -16.25
CA VAL A 243 -22.80 11.61 -17.47
C VAL A 243 -22.37 13.01 -17.91
N VAL A 244 -21.07 13.28 -17.91
CA VAL A 244 -20.49 14.57 -18.33
C VAL A 244 -19.98 14.54 -19.77
N THR A 245 -19.58 13.37 -20.25
CA THR A 245 -19.16 13.17 -21.64
C THR A 245 -19.21 11.68 -21.99
N ARG A 246 -19.33 11.38 -23.30
CA ARG A 246 -19.28 10.00 -23.79
C ARG A 246 -18.60 9.93 -25.15
N LYS A 247 -18.07 8.75 -25.47
CA LYS A 247 -17.42 8.47 -26.75
C LYS A 247 -17.59 7.00 -27.15
N GLU A 248 -17.65 6.79 -28.46
CA GLU A 248 -17.69 5.46 -29.07
C GLU A 248 -16.50 5.31 -30.03
N ASN A 249 -15.83 4.14 -29.96
CA ASN A 249 -14.82 3.73 -30.94
C ASN A 249 -15.16 2.36 -31.50
N LYS A 250 -14.85 2.16 -32.77
CA LYS A 250 -14.97 0.85 -33.45
C LYS A 250 -13.62 0.43 -33.99
N GLY A 251 -13.36 -0.85 -33.99
CA GLY A 251 -12.13 -1.39 -34.52
C GLY A 251 -12.05 -2.90 -34.39
N ARG A 252 -10.92 -3.45 -34.81
CA ARG A 252 -10.57 -4.84 -34.58
C ARG A 252 -9.50 -4.91 -33.52
N ILE A 253 -9.49 -5.99 -32.74
CA ILE A 253 -8.41 -6.23 -31.80
C ILE A 253 -7.12 -6.37 -32.59
N ASN A 254 -6.18 -5.48 -32.30
CA ASN A 254 -4.83 -5.55 -32.79
C ASN A 254 -3.94 -5.96 -31.63
N HIS A 255 -3.28 -7.10 -31.74
CA HIS A 255 -2.49 -7.68 -30.65
C HIS A 255 -1.54 -6.64 -30.03
N GLY A 256 -1.74 -6.38 -28.74
CA GLY A 256 -0.93 -5.47 -27.93
C GLY A 256 -1.25 -3.97 -28.02
N GLN A 257 -2.18 -3.54 -28.89
CA GLN A 257 -2.57 -2.13 -29.00
C GLN A 257 -3.87 -1.86 -28.27
N PRO A 258 -3.91 -0.93 -27.27
CA PRO A 258 -5.14 -0.54 -26.60
C PRO A 258 -6.00 0.34 -27.51
N PHE A 259 -7.33 0.31 -27.28
CA PHE A 259 -8.24 1.32 -27.80
C PHE A 259 -8.04 2.63 -27.06
N GLU A 260 -7.89 3.72 -27.79
CA GLU A 260 -7.70 5.05 -27.19
C GLU A 260 -8.92 5.93 -27.38
N GLN A 261 -9.38 6.54 -26.29
CA GLN A 261 -10.47 7.50 -26.26
C GLN A 261 -10.03 8.77 -25.53
N ASN A 262 -10.27 9.93 -26.15
CA ASN A 262 -9.94 11.22 -25.58
C ASN A 262 -11.23 12.00 -25.31
N PHE A 263 -11.41 12.50 -24.09
CA PHE A 263 -12.59 13.20 -23.62
C PHE A 263 -12.22 14.61 -23.16
N ILE A 264 -13.20 15.51 -23.18
CA ILE A 264 -13.14 16.82 -22.53
C ILE A 264 -14.19 16.83 -21.42
N VAL A 265 -13.76 17.19 -20.23
CA VAL A 265 -14.61 17.45 -19.07
C VAL A 265 -14.55 18.94 -18.78
N ASN A 266 -15.67 19.64 -18.98
CA ASN A 266 -15.77 21.07 -18.74
C ASN A 266 -15.99 21.36 -17.25
N ALA A 267 -15.39 22.43 -16.73
CA ALA A 267 -15.45 22.85 -15.33
C ALA A 267 -15.24 21.65 -14.35
N PRO A 268 -14.09 20.96 -14.42
CA PRO A 268 -13.89 19.74 -13.67
C PRO A 268 -13.82 20.01 -12.16
N GLN A 269 -14.35 19.08 -11.35
CA GLN A 269 -14.07 19.04 -9.92
C GLN A 269 -12.72 18.35 -9.72
N LEU A 270 -11.74 19.10 -9.25
CA LEU A 270 -10.38 18.57 -9.08
C LEU A 270 -10.25 17.76 -7.79
N TRP A 271 -9.52 16.65 -7.87
CA TRP A 271 -9.17 15.86 -6.70
C TRP A 271 -8.06 16.55 -5.90
N SER A 272 -8.27 16.68 -4.60
CA SER A 272 -7.25 17.09 -3.61
C SER A 272 -7.55 16.47 -2.25
N PRO A 273 -6.61 16.52 -1.27
CA PRO A 273 -6.88 16.09 0.10
C PRO A 273 -8.08 16.76 0.78
N GLU A 274 -8.38 18.00 0.41
CA GLU A 274 -9.50 18.78 0.94
C GLU A 274 -10.81 18.53 0.16
N SER A 275 -10.71 18.08 -1.08
CA SER A 275 -11.87 17.83 -1.97
C SER A 275 -11.60 16.60 -2.84
N PRO A 276 -11.76 15.38 -2.31
CA PRO A 276 -11.41 14.14 -2.99
C PRO A 276 -12.47 13.73 -4.03
N ALA A 277 -12.61 14.53 -5.09
CA ALA A 277 -13.58 14.33 -6.15
C ALA A 277 -13.20 13.15 -7.06
N LEU A 278 -14.05 12.13 -7.13
CA LEU A 278 -13.82 10.90 -7.88
C LEU A 278 -14.79 10.75 -9.03
N TYR A 279 -14.27 10.64 -10.24
CA TYR A 279 -14.97 10.33 -11.46
C TYR A 279 -14.99 8.82 -11.71
N LYS A 280 -15.88 8.39 -12.61
CA LYS A 280 -15.95 7.00 -13.07
C LYS A 280 -16.05 6.94 -14.59
N ALA A 281 -15.17 6.18 -15.21
CA ALA A 281 -15.30 5.79 -16.62
C ALA A 281 -16.01 4.44 -16.68
N VAL A 282 -17.15 4.37 -17.35
CA VAL A 282 -17.93 3.14 -17.56
C VAL A 282 -17.80 2.75 -19.03
N SER A 283 -17.04 1.71 -19.31
CA SER A 283 -16.77 1.20 -20.65
C SER A 283 -17.60 -0.04 -20.94
N LYS A 284 -18.44 0.02 -21.95
CA LYS A 284 -19.25 -1.07 -22.49
C LYS A 284 -18.59 -1.62 -23.74
N VAL A 285 -18.29 -2.91 -23.76
CA VAL A 285 -17.67 -3.59 -24.90
C VAL A 285 -18.73 -4.40 -25.63
N TYR A 286 -18.82 -4.21 -26.92
CA TYR A 286 -19.69 -4.96 -27.81
C TYR A 286 -18.86 -5.76 -28.81
N ALA A 287 -19.19 -7.03 -28.95
CA ALA A 287 -18.68 -7.93 -29.98
C ALA A 287 -19.83 -8.31 -30.91
N ASP A 288 -19.70 -8.07 -32.21
CA ASP A 288 -20.75 -8.31 -33.21
C ASP A 288 -22.10 -7.71 -32.80
N ASN A 289 -22.08 -6.49 -32.27
CA ASN A 289 -23.22 -5.72 -31.74
C ASN A 289 -23.90 -6.30 -30.46
N GLN A 290 -23.36 -7.36 -29.85
CA GLN A 290 -23.83 -7.85 -28.56
C GLN A 290 -22.96 -7.27 -27.44
N LEU A 291 -23.57 -6.80 -26.36
CA LEU A 291 -22.86 -6.35 -25.17
C LEU A 291 -22.23 -7.57 -24.47
N VAL A 292 -20.91 -7.59 -24.38
CA VAL A 292 -20.12 -8.70 -23.83
C VAL A 292 -19.39 -8.37 -22.53
N ASP A 293 -19.07 -7.08 -22.31
CA ASP A 293 -18.42 -6.68 -21.05
C ASP A 293 -18.84 -5.26 -20.64
N THR A 294 -18.87 -5.00 -19.34
CA THR A 294 -19.00 -3.67 -18.75
C THR A 294 -17.95 -3.52 -17.67
N TYR A 295 -17.04 -2.57 -17.87
CA TYR A 295 -15.92 -2.32 -16.97
C TYR A 295 -15.96 -0.90 -16.43
N SER A 296 -15.79 -0.75 -15.13
CA SER A 296 -15.78 0.54 -14.46
C SER A 296 -14.39 0.86 -13.91
N THR A 297 -13.89 2.05 -14.24
CA THR A 297 -12.62 2.55 -13.72
C THR A 297 -12.85 3.84 -12.94
N ARG A 298 -12.51 3.85 -11.66
CA ARG A 298 -12.52 5.05 -10.83
C ARG A 298 -11.25 5.85 -11.07
N PHE A 299 -11.34 7.18 -11.11
CA PHE A 299 -10.21 8.08 -11.29
C PHE A 299 -10.49 9.48 -10.74
N GLY A 300 -9.48 10.28 -10.57
CA GLY A 300 -9.59 11.70 -10.23
C GLY A 300 -8.94 12.60 -11.29
N ILE A 301 -9.42 13.82 -11.40
CA ILE A 301 -8.82 14.84 -12.26
C ILE A 301 -7.96 15.74 -11.39
N ARG A 302 -6.66 15.78 -11.65
CA ARG A 302 -5.70 16.60 -10.93
C ARG A 302 -4.46 16.87 -11.76
N ASN A 303 -3.71 17.90 -11.38
CA ASN A 303 -2.37 18.18 -11.86
C ASN A 303 -1.37 18.05 -10.70
N ILE A 304 -0.25 17.35 -10.92
CA ILE A 304 0.88 17.26 -9.98
C ILE A 304 2.14 17.73 -10.68
N GLU A 305 2.91 18.57 -10.00
CA GLU A 305 4.15 19.11 -10.53
C GLU A 305 5.23 19.12 -9.43
N TYR A 306 6.43 18.72 -9.81
CA TYR A 306 7.62 18.78 -8.98
C TYR A 306 8.61 19.70 -9.68
N ILE A 307 8.80 20.90 -9.12
CA ILE A 307 9.53 21.98 -9.78
C ILE A 307 10.83 22.23 -9.02
N ALA A 308 11.97 22.08 -9.73
CA ALA A 308 13.29 22.37 -9.18
C ALA A 308 13.30 23.74 -8.48
N ASP A 309 13.92 23.82 -7.32
CA ASP A 309 14.01 25.00 -6.45
C ASP A 309 12.67 25.53 -5.90
N LYS A 310 11.53 24.96 -6.29
CA LYS A 310 10.21 25.48 -5.89
C LYS A 310 9.37 24.51 -5.08
N GLY A 311 9.63 23.20 -5.19
CA GLY A 311 8.92 22.20 -4.43
C GLY A 311 7.78 21.49 -5.19
N PHE A 312 6.82 20.97 -4.44
CA PHE A 312 5.68 20.20 -4.94
C PHE A 312 4.42 21.07 -5.08
N TYR A 313 3.70 20.89 -6.18
CA TYR A 313 2.45 21.58 -6.47
C TYR A 313 1.36 20.58 -6.81
N LEU A 314 0.19 20.76 -6.21
CA LEU A 314 -1.04 20.03 -6.52
C LEU A 314 -2.09 21.04 -7.01
N ASN A 315 -2.57 20.84 -8.23
CA ASN A 315 -3.54 21.77 -8.88
C ASN A 315 -3.06 23.23 -8.85
N GLY A 316 -1.76 23.44 -9.14
CA GLY A 316 -1.14 24.78 -9.16
C GLY A 316 -0.89 25.40 -7.78
N LYS A 317 -1.23 24.72 -6.67
CA LYS A 317 -0.99 25.20 -5.31
C LYS A 317 0.24 24.53 -4.73
N HIS A 318 1.19 25.33 -4.25
CA HIS A 318 2.35 24.83 -3.53
C HIS A 318 1.92 24.13 -2.23
N ARG A 319 2.49 22.97 -1.94
CA ARG A 319 2.30 22.26 -0.68
C ARG A 319 3.50 21.40 -0.34
N LYS A 320 3.56 20.95 0.90
CA LYS A 320 4.53 19.97 1.41
C LYS A 320 3.77 18.79 1.99
N PHE A 321 4.33 17.60 1.83
CA PHE A 321 3.75 16.40 2.45
C PHE A 321 3.83 16.50 3.97
N GLN A 322 2.69 16.37 4.62
CA GLN A 322 2.53 16.13 6.06
C GLN A 322 2.23 14.64 6.23
N GLY A 323 3.25 13.81 5.99
CA GLY A 323 3.08 12.39 5.79
C GLY A 323 3.58 11.53 6.93
N VAL A 324 3.11 10.29 6.92
CA VAL A 324 3.59 9.21 7.79
C VAL A 324 3.93 7.98 6.98
N CYS A 325 4.90 7.19 7.47
CA CYS A 325 5.15 5.83 7.01
C CYS A 325 4.24 4.88 7.79
N ASN A 326 3.61 3.93 7.12
CA ASN A 326 2.81 2.88 7.77
C ASN A 326 3.19 1.50 7.26
N HIS A 327 3.37 0.56 8.19
CA HIS A 327 3.36 -0.87 7.87
C HIS A 327 1.94 -1.33 7.55
N HIS A 328 1.82 -2.55 7.01
CA HIS A 328 0.55 -3.09 6.51
C HIS A 328 -0.30 -3.79 7.56
N ASP A 329 0.26 -4.07 8.76
CA ASP A 329 -0.50 -4.68 9.83
C ASP A 329 -1.47 -3.68 10.49
N LEU A 330 -2.52 -4.23 11.08
CA LEU A 330 -3.56 -3.51 11.80
C LEU A 330 -3.41 -3.68 13.32
N GLY A 331 -2.16 -3.72 13.79
CA GLY A 331 -1.82 -3.92 15.18
C GLY A 331 -2.35 -5.24 15.73
N PRO A 332 -3.16 -5.24 16.81
CA PRO A 332 -3.67 -6.48 17.43
C PRO A 332 -4.52 -7.36 16.51
N LEU A 333 -5.00 -6.83 15.39
CA LEU A 333 -5.76 -7.59 14.39
C LEU A 333 -4.86 -8.38 13.42
N GLY A 334 -3.54 -8.16 13.45
CA GLY A 334 -2.60 -8.76 12.52
C GLY A 334 -2.63 -8.13 11.13
N ALA A 335 -2.29 -8.93 10.11
CA ALA A 335 -2.19 -8.46 8.73
C ALA A 335 -3.46 -8.68 7.90
N ALA A 336 -4.43 -9.47 8.39
CA ALA A 336 -5.68 -9.72 7.68
C ALA A 336 -6.44 -8.40 7.47
N ILE A 337 -6.73 -8.08 6.19
CA ILE A 337 -7.31 -6.78 5.85
C ILE A 337 -8.68 -6.58 6.51
N ASN A 338 -8.89 -5.41 7.08
CA ASN A 338 -10.14 -4.98 7.71
C ASN A 338 -10.40 -3.51 7.36
N VAL A 339 -11.37 -3.28 6.49
CA VAL A 339 -11.70 -1.94 5.96
C VAL A 339 -12.14 -0.98 7.08
N ALA A 340 -12.85 -1.47 8.10
CA ALA A 340 -13.28 -0.63 9.21
C ALA A 340 -12.09 -0.17 10.08
N ALA A 341 -11.13 -1.06 10.33
CA ALA A 341 -9.89 -0.72 11.04
C ALA A 341 -9.04 0.26 10.24
N LEU A 342 -8.86 0.04 8.93
CA LEU A 342 -8.16 0.98 8.04
C LEU A 342 -8.82 2.37 8.07
N ARG A 343 -10.14 2.44 7.92
CA ARG A 343 -10.88 3.71 7.95
C ARG A 343 -10.71 4.41 9.31
N HIS A 344 -10.69 3.66 10.41
CA HIS A 344 -10.42 4.21 11.73
C HIS A 344 -9.01 4.81 11.83
N GLN A 345 -7.99 4.09 11.38
CA GLN A 345 -6.61 4.58 11.34
C GLN A 345 -6.49 5.86 10.48
N LEU A 346 -7.06 5.86 9.28
CA LEU A 346 -7.06 7.04 8.41
C LEU A 346 -7.81 8.22 9.03
N THR A 347 -8.90 7.98 9.76
CA THR A 347 -9.63 9.04 10.46
C THR A 347 -8.78 9.71 11.53
N LEU A 348 -8.02 8.93 12.30
CA LEU A 348 -7.07 9.47 13.28
C LEU A 348 -5.96 10.30 12.62
N LEU A 349 -5.39 9.80 11.53
CA LEU A 349 -4.37 10.54 10.77
C LEU A 349 -4.93 11.85 10.20
N LYS A 350 -6.17 11.83 9.67
CA LYS A 350 -6.82 13.03 9.14
C LYS A 350 -7.07 14.08 10.23
N ASP A 351 -7.55 13.65 11.41
CA ASP A 351 -7.74 14.55 12.55
C ASP A 351 -6.41 15.15 13.04
N MET A 352 -5.31 14.40 12.93
CA MET A 352 -3.97 14.91 13.23
C MET A 352 -3.49 15.97 12.21
N GLY A 353 -4.11 16.06 11.04
CA GLY A 353 -3.69 16.93 9.94
C GLY A 353 -2.70 16.26 8.98
N CYS A 354 -2.52 14.95 9.08
CA CYS A 354 -1.77 14.17 8.11
C CYS A 354 -2.51 14.15 6.76
N ASP A 355 -1.78 14.39 5.66
CA ASP A 355 -2.32 14.43 4.31
C ASP A 355 -1.64 13.46 3.34
N ALA A 356 -0.63 12.69 3.81
CA ALA A 356 0.11 11.78 2.96
C ALA A 356 0.53 10.49 3.69
N ILE A 357 0.61 9.39 2.95
CA ILE A 357 1.02 8.07 3.45
C ILE A 357 2.08 7.47 2.53
N ARG A 358 3.19 6.98 3.13
CA ARG A 358 4.14 6.08 2.49
C ARG A 358 3.89 4.65 2.95
N THR A 359 3.73 3.74 2.02
CA THR A 359 3.55 2.31 2.34
C THR A 359 4.91 1.66 2.59
N SER A 360 5.20 1.33 3.82
CA SER A 360 6.52 0.83 4.25
C SER A 360 6.48 -0.67 4.51
N HIS A 361 7.38 -1.44 3.97
CA HIS A 361 8.16 -1.21 2.77
C HIS A 361 7.71 -2.26 1.77
N ASN A 362 6.45 -2.20 1.41
CA ASN A 362 5.76 -3.20 0.58
C ASN A 362 4.50 -2.62 -0.06
N MET A 363 3.99 -3.33 -1.06
CA MET A 363 2.77 -2.95 -1.78
C MET A 363 1.55 -2.96 -0.85
N PRO A 364 0.71 -1.91 -0.88
CA PRO A 364 -0.48 -1.82 -0.04
C PRO A 364 -1.58 -2.81 -0.46
N ALA A 365 -2.58 -2.97 0.40
CA ALA A 365 -3.86 -3.56 0.00
C ALA A 365 -4.65 -2.57 -0.87
N PRO A 366 -5.41 -3.04 -1.89
CA PRO A 366 -6.25 -2.17 -2.71
C PRO A 366 -7.21 -1.32 -1.89
N GLU A 367 -7.78 -1.85 -0.83
CA GLU A 367 -8.72 -1.15 0.06
C GLU A 367 -8.10 0.07 0.75
N LEU A 368 -6.80 0.01 1.09
CA LEU A 368 -6.10 1.18 1.63
C LEU A 368 -6.00 2.30 0.59
N VAL A 369 -5.65 1.95 -0.64
CA VAL A 369 -5.51 2.93 -1.74
C VAL A 369 -6.86 3.54 -2.08
N GLU A 370 -7.93 2.72 -2.12
CA GLU A 370 -9.30 3.17 -2.35
C GLU A 370 -9.78 4.14 -1.25
N LEU A 371 -9.49 3.81 0.01
CA LEU A 371 -9.81 4.70 1.13
C LEU A 371 -9.01 6.02 1.06
N CYS A 372 -7.76 5.97 0.63
CA CYS A 372 -6.95 7.18 0.43
C CYS A 372 -7.51 8.06 -0.69
N ASP A 373 -7.99 7.46 -1.79
CA ASP A 373 -8.74 8.20 -2.83
C ASP A 373 -9.97 8.92 -2.27
N GLU A 374 -10.77 8.21 -1.45
CA GLU A 374 -12.03 8.70 -0.90
C GLU A 374 -11.86 9.73 0.22
N MET A 375 -10.87 9.52 1.08
CA MET A 375 -10.64 10.36 2.26
C MET A 375 -9.64 11.50 2.00
N GLY A 376 -9.02 11.54 0.83
CA GLY A 376 -8.11 12.59 0.43
C GLY A 376 -6.74 12.47 1.12
N PHE A 377 -6.04 11.36 0.92
CA PHE A 377 -4.63 11.23 1.27
C PHE A 377 -3.78 11.09 0.01
N MET A 378 -2.68 11.79 -0.06
CA MET A 378 -1.66 11.55 -1.08
C MET A 378 -0.86 10.30 -0.72
N MET A 379 -0.47 9.50 -1.71
CA MET A 379 0.28 8.28 -1.45
C MET A 379 1.60 8.23 -2.21
N MET A 380 2.63 7.78 -1.51
CA MET A 380 3.86 7.25 -2.06
C MET A 380 3.84 5.73 -1.88
N ILE A 381 3.59 4.99 -2.95
CA ILE A 381 3.55 3.52 -2.92
C ILE A 381 4.95 2.98 -3.14
N GLU A 382 5.38 2.09 -2.23
CA GLU A 382 6.69 1.46 -2.22
C GLU A 382 6.56 -0.07 -2.29
N PRO A 383 7.29 -0.75 -3.20
CA PRO A 383 7.19 -2.20 -3.35
C PRO A 383 8.17 -3.00 -2.50
N PHE A 384 9.42 -2.52 -2.33
CA PHE A 384 10.54 -3.36 -1.90
C PHE A 384 11.36 -2.75 -0.77
N ASP A 385 11.71 -3.58 0.23
CA ASP A 385 12.68 -3.26 1.28
C ASP A 385 14.10 -3.67 0.90
N GLU A 386 14.25 -4.62 0.01
CA GLU A 386 15.53 -5.07 -0.54
C GLU A 386 15.42 -5.38 -2.03
N TRP A 387 16.56 -5.33 -2.73
CA TRP A 387 16.64 -5.70 -4.14
C TRP A 387 17.43 -7.01 -4.33
N ASP A 388 18.51 -6.95 -5.10
CA ASP A 388 19.41 -8.06 -5.43
C ASP A 388 20.41 -8.40 -4.30
N ILE A 389 20.57 -7.53 -3.31
CA ILE A 389 21.41 -7.75 -2.13
C ILE A 389 20.53 -7.90 -0.90
N ALA A 390 20.73 -9.00 -0.16
CA ALA A 390 19.90 -9.39 0.96
C ALA A 390 19.96 -8.45 2.17
N LYS A 391 18.81 -8.19 2.78
CA LYS A 391 18.66 -7.74 4.17
C LYS A 391 18.28 -8.88 5.10
N CYS A 392 17.51 -9.85 4.59
CA CYS A 392 17.12 -11.06 5.30
C CYS A 392 17.55 -12.30 4.51
N GLU A 393 17.85 -13.40 5.21
CA GLU A 393 18.37 -14.63 4.59
C GLU A 393 17.41 -15.19 3.53
N ASN A 394 16.12 -15.19 3.83
CA ASN A 394 15.06 -15.66 2.91
C ASN A 394 14.21 -14.51 2.37
N GLY A 395 14.77 -13.32 2.23
CA GLY A 395 14.09 -12.13 1.72
C GLY A 395 13.85 -12.14 0.22
N TYR A 396 13.37 -11.01 -0.29
CA TYR A 396 12.97 -10.85 -1.69
C TYR A 396 14.12 -10.94 -2.70
N HIS A 397 15.38 -10.68 -2.28
CA HIS A 397 16.56 -10.80 -3.14
C HIS A 397 16.63 -12.14 -3.90
N ARG A 398 16.04 -13.21 -3.34
CA ARG A 398 15.96 -14.55 -3.94
C ARG A 398 15.14 -14.56 -5.24
N TYR A 399 14.21 -13.63 -5.38
CA TYR A 399 13.28 -13.54 -6.50
C TYR A 399 13.55 -12.32 -7.38
N PHE A 400 14.31 -11.34 -6.90
CA PHE A 400 14.46 -10.04 -7.51
C PHE A 400 14.78 -10.10 -9.02
N ASN A 401 15.77 -10.86 -9.40
CA ASN A 401 16.23 -10.92 -10.79
C ASN A 401 15.18 -11.46 -11.78
N GLU A 402 14.29 -12.34 -11.32
CA GLU A 402 13.26 -12.96 -12.15
C GLU A 402 11.92 -12.26 -12.06
N TRP A 403 11.59 -11.72 -10.86
CA TRP A 403 10.24 -11.29 -10.52
C TRP A 403 10.07 -9.79 -10.40
N ALA A 404 11.13 -9.00 -10.19
CA ALA A 404 11.00 -7.57 -9.90
C ALA A 404 10.20 -6.81 -10.96
N GLU A 405 10.41 -7.07 -12.26
CA GLU A 405 9.63 -6.43 -13.32
C GLU A 405 8.16 -6.84 -13.28
N ARG A 406 7.86 -8.12 -13.07
CA ARG A 406 6.48 -8.62 -12.99
C ARG A 406 5.74 -8.00 -11.82
N ASP A 407 6.40 -7.94 -10.66
CA ASP A 407 5.85 -7.35 -9.44
C ASP A 407 5.60 -5.86 -9.61
N MET A 408 6.56 -5.12 -10.18
CA MET A 408 6.41 -3.69 -10.47
C MET A 408 5.27 -3.41 -11.45
N VAL A 409 5.18 -4.17 -12.54
CA VAL A 409 4.12 -4.01 -13.55
C VAL A 409 2.74 -4.24 -12.94
N ASN A 410 2.57 -5.29 -12.13
CA ASN A 410 1.30 -5.53 -11.45
C ASN A 410 0.92 -4.39 -10.50
N MET A 411 1.86 -3.91 -9.68
CA MET A 411 1.64 -2.78 -8.78
C MET A 411 1.22 -1.52 -9.56
N LEU A 412 1.96 -1.18 -10.60
CA LEU A 412 1.69 0.00 -11.42
C LEU A 412 0.31 -0.09 -12.10
N HIS A 413 -0.01 -1.23 -12.71
CA HIS A 413 -1.30 -1.45 -13.38
C HIS A 413 -2.46 -1.40 -12.40
N ASN A 414 -2.30 -1.93 -11.19
CA ASN A 414 -3.33 -1.93 -10.17
C ASN A 414 -3.65 -0.50 -9.71
N TYR A 415 -2.63 0.35 -9.49
CA TYR A 415 -2.80 1.64 -8.81
C TYR A 415 -2.65 2.90 -9.69
N ARG A 416 -2.25 2.78 -10.97
CA ARG A 416 -2.01 3.96 -11.85
C ARG A 416 -3.23 4.85 -12.09
N ASN A 417 -4.45 4.33 -11.89
CA ASN A 417 -5.69 5.11 -12.06
C ASN A 417 -6.12 5.83 -10.76
N ASN A 418 -5.51 5.53 -9.61
CA ASN A 418 -5.85 6.13 -8.34
C ASN A 418 -5.25 7.53 -8.20
N PRO A 419 -6.08 8.58 -8.02
CA PRO A 419 -5.57 9.96 -7.94
C PRO A 419 -4.76 10.23 -6.68
N CYS A 420 -4.96 9.47 -5.61
CA CYS A 420 -4.18 9.59 -4.38
C CYS A 420 -2.70 9.26 -4.60
N VAL A 421 -2.35 8.39 -5.55
CA VAL A 421 -0.95 8.06 -5.83
C VAL A 421 -0.28 9.22 -6.55
N VAL A 422 0.69 9.87 -5.89
CA VAL A 422 1.39 11.05 -6.42
C VAL A 422 2.86 10.77 -6.73
N MET A 423 3.40 9.65 -6.25
CA MET A 423 4.80 9.27 -6.43
C MET A 423 4.94 7.75 -6.32
N TRP A 424 5.85 7.17 -7.08
CA TRP A 424 6.30 5.78 -6.94
C TRP A 424 7.63 5.75 -6.20
N SER A 425 7.74 4.97 -5.13
CA SER A 425 9.04 4.60 -4.57
C SER A 425 9.47 3.27 -5.18
N ILE A 426 10.77 3.07 -5.41
CA ILE A 426 11.30 1.81 -5.95
C ILE A 426 12.02 0.97 -4.89
N GLY A 427 12.21 1.49 -3.69
CA GLY A 427 12.83 0.71 -2.62
C GLY A 427 13.20 1.54 -1.38
N ASN A 428 13.48 0.81 -0.31
CA ASN A 428 13.85 1.36 0.98
C ASN A 428 15.25 0.92 1.41
N GLU A 429 16.15 1.87 1.67
CA GLU A 429 17.46 1.63 2.28
C GLU A 429 18.18 0.39 1.74
N VAL A 430 18.02 0.16 0.45
CA VAL A 430 18.52 -1.06 -0.22
C VAL A 430 20.04 -1.13 -0.11
N PRO A 431 20.65 -2.26 0.28
CA PRO A 431 22.11 -2.37 0.35
C PRO A 431 22.79 -2.05 -0.98
N THR A 432 22.10 -2.27 -2.08
CA THR A 432 22.52 -1.96 -3.45
C THR A 432 22.83 -0.48 -3.68
N GLN A 433 22.29 0.44 -2.87
CA GLN A 433 22.55 1.89 -2.97
C GLN A 433 24.03 2.26 -2.87
N CYS A 434 24.82 1.46 -2.13
CA CYS A 434 26.26 1.66 -1.98
C CYS A 434 27.11 0.83 -2.95
N SER A 435 26.49 0.02 -3.80
CA SER A 435 27.21 -0.68 -4.87
C SER A 435 27.72 0.31 -5.92
N PRO A 436 28.94 0.13 -6.47
CA PRO A 436 29.45 0.97 -7.54
C PRO A 436 28.59 1.01 -8.79
N VAL A 437 27.75 0.01 -8.99
CA VAL A 437 26.81 -0.12 -10.12
C VAL A 437 25.35 -0.08 -9.72
N GLY A 438 25.05 0.22 -8.45
CA GLY A 438 23.68 0.24 -7.88
C GLY A 438 22.73 1.17 -8.63
N TYR A 439 23.24 2.27 -9.19
CA TYR A 439 22.46 3.18 -10.03
C TYR A 439 21.85 2.49 -11.28
N LYS A 440 22.42 1.37 -11.75
CA LYS A 440 21.86 0.61 -12.88
C LYS A 440 20.61 -0.16 -12.49
N VAL A 441 20.58 -0.69 -11.26
CA VAL A 441 19.39 -1.36 -10.72
C VAL A 441 18.29 -0.32 -10.46
N ALA A 442 18.66 0.82 -9.87
CA ALA A 442 17.73 1.94 -9.70
C ALA A 442 17.13 2.39 -11.02
N LYS A 443 17.99 2.58 -12.05
CA LYS A 443 17.53 2.95 -13.40
C LYS A 443 16.58 1.90 -14.00
N PHE A 444 16.88 0.62 -13.87
CA PHE A 444 16.02 -0.45 -14.36
C PHE A 444 14.61 -0.37 -13.77
N LEU A 445 14.49 -0.21 -12.45
CA LEU A 445 13.19 -0.10 -11.78
C LEU A 445 12.47 1.21 -12.13
N GLN A 446 13.19 2.33 -12.20
CA GLN A 446 12.64 3.62 -12.61
C GLN A 446 12.14 3.60 -14.06
N ASP A 447 12.89 2.96 -14.99
CA ASP A 447 12.48 2.81 -16.39
C ASP A 447 11.16 2.01 -16.51
N ILE A 448 10.93 1.00 -15.63
CA ILE A 448 9.64 0.28 -15.56
C ILE A 448 8.53 1.25 -15.15
N CYS A 449 8.73 2.05 -14.10
CA CYS A 449 7.75 3.06 -13.68
C CYS A 449 7.40 4.02 -14.82
N HIS A 450 8.40 4.59 -15.49
CA HIS A 450 8.19 5.53 -16.58
C HIS A 450 7.52 4.90 -17.80
N ARG A 451 7.78 3.63 -18.07
CA ARG A 451 7.14 2.90 -19.17
C ARG A 451 5.65 2.64 -18.90
N GLU A 452 5.31 2.20 -17.69
CA GLU A 452 3.94 1.79 -17.34
C GLU A 452 3.08 2.96 -16.83
N ASP A 453 3.71 3.97 -16.25
CA ASP A 453 3.06 5.19 -15.79
C ASP A 453 3.98 6.43 -15.87
N PRO A 454 4.04 7.10 -17.01
CA PRO A 454 4.89 8.29 -17.19
C PRO A 454 4.37 9.56 -16.49
N THR A 455 3.28 9.46 -15.72
CA THR A 455 2.61 10.63 -15.13
C THR A 455 3.09 10.97 -13.72
N ARG A 456 3.87 10.10 -13.09
CA ARG A 456 4.35 10.25 -11.71
C ARG A 456 5.86 10.09 -11.65
N PRO A 457 6.55 10.90 -10.82
CA PRO A 457 7.98 10.74 -10.59
C PRO A 457 8.27 9.53 -9.72
N VAL A 458 9.53 9.14 -9.72
CA VAL A 458 10.07 8.01 -8.98
C VAL A 458 11.02 8.49 -7.89
N THR A 459 10.92 7.88 -6.71
CA THR A 459 11.83 8.08 -5.57
C THR A 459 12.39 6.77 -5.06
N CYS A 460 13.34 6.85 -4.15
CA CYS A 460 13.86 5.74 -3.35
C CYS A 460 14.26 6.28 -1.97
N GLY A 461 13.92 5.56 -0.90
CA GLY A 461 14.37 5.91 0.44
C GLY A 461 15.85 5.57 0.63
N MET A 462 16.72 6.58 0.81
CA MET A 462 18.17 6.43 0.89
C MET A 462 18.69 6.91 2.25
N ASP A 463 19.43 6.07 2.97
CA ASP A 463 20.04 6.39 4.27
C ASP A 463 21.56 6.63 4.19
N GLN A 464 22.21 6.16 3.12
CA GLN A 464 23.68 6.20 2.96
C GLN A 464 24.12 7.38 2.08
N VAL A 465 23.85 8.61 2.55
CA VAL A 465 24.03 9.86 1.78
C VAL A 465 25.42 9.98 1.14
N THR A 466 26.48 9.56 1.83
CA THR A 466 27.85 9.65 1.29
C THR A 466 28.04 8.79 0.04
N CYS A 467 27.59 7.53 0.06
CA CYS A 467 27.75 6.68 -1.12
C CYS A 467 26.81 7.09 -2.27
N VAL A 468 25.54 7.41 -1.98
CA VAL A 468 24.58 7.72 -3.04
C VAL A 468 24.88 9.03 -3.77
N LEU A 469 25.53 10.00 -3.09
CA LEU A 469 26.03 11.21 -3.72
C LEU A 469 27.31 10.96 -4.56
N ALA A 470 28.15 9.99 -4.13
CA ALA A 470 29.43 9.73 -4.79
C ALA A 470 29.30 8.81 -6.01
N ASN A 471 28.39 7.83 -6.00
CA ASN A 471 28.29 6.80 -7.04
C ASN A 471 27.22 7.06 -8.11
N GLY A 472 26.53 8.22 -8.06
CA GLY A 472 25.49 8.60 -9.01
C GLY A 472 24.11 7.99 -8.77
N PHE A 473 23.93 7.22 -7.70
CA PHE A 473 22.63 6.59 -7.37
C PHE A 473 21.55 7.65 -7.16
N ALA A 474 21.78 8.62 -6.27
CA ALA A 474 20.80 9.68 -5.97
C ALA A 474 20.55 10.60 -7.17
N ALA A 475 21.55 10.84 -8.02
CA ALA A 475 21.39 11.66 -9.22
C ALA A 475 20.55 10.98 -10.32
N MET A 476 20.38 9.66 -10.25
CA MET A 476 19.57 8.87 -11.19
C MET A 476 18.07 8.91 -10.88
N ILE A 477 17.70 9.09 -9.63
CA ILE A 477 16.31 9.07 -9.15
C ILE A 477 15.63 10.40 -9.46
N ASP A 478 14.36 10.38 -9.93
CA ASP A 478 13.65 11.63 -10.26
C ASP A 478 13.54 12.58 -9.06
N ILE A 479 13.18 12.05 -7.89
CA ILE A 479 13.08 12.80 -6.62
C ILE A 479 13.96 12.11 -5.57
N PRO A 480 15.06 12.73 -5.13
CA PRO A 480 15.89 12.17 -4.07
C PRO A 480 15.14 12.10 -2.73
N GLY A 481 14.90 10.87 -2.25
CA GLY A 481 14.33 10.59 -0.93
C GLY A 481 15.43 10.28 0.08
N LEU A 482 15.52 11.07 1.15
CA LEU A 482 16.48 10.83 2.22
C LEU A 482 15.77 10.31 3.47
N ASN A 483 16.21 9.14 3.95
CA ASN A 483 15.80 8.62 5.23
C ASN A 483 16.66 9.21 6.31
N TYR A 484 16.04 9.97 7.23
CA TYR A 484 16.75 10.69 8.29
C TYR A 484 17.80 11.66 7.71
N ARG A 485 18.94 11.81 8.37
CA ARG A 485 20.07 12.63 7.87
C ARG A 485 19.70 14.09 7.57
N ALA A 486 18.79 14.65 8.37
CA ALA A 486 18.33 16.04 8.26
C ALA A 486 19.48 17.03 8.08
N ASN A 487 20.60 16.82 8.80
CA ASN A 487 21.81 17.60 8.72
C ASN A 487 22.57 17.50 7.39
N ARG A 488 22.15 16.64 6.45
CA ARG A 488 22.78 16.44 5.14
C ARG A 488 21.90 16.95 3.97
N TYR A 489 20.71 17.49 4.25
CA TYR A 489 19.78 17.94 3.20
C TYR A 489 20.37 19.05 2.35
N GLN A 490 21.00 20.06 2.95
CA GLN A 490 21.64 21.15 2.20
C GLN A 490 22.76 20.63 1.29
N GLU A 491 23.61 19.71 1.79
CA GLU A 491 24.66 19.10 0.97
C GLU A 491 24.08 18.33 -0.23
N ALA A 492 23.01 17.57 -0.02
CA ALA A 492 22.34 16.82 -1.08
C ALA A 492 21.70 17.76 -2.11
N TYR A 493 21.01 18.80 -1.65
CA TYR A 493 20.44 19.83 -2.51
C TYR A 493 21.49 20.50 -3.40
N ASP A 494 22.65 20.91 -2.83
CA ASP A 494 23.72 21.59 -3.55
C ASP A 494 24.41 20.70 -4.60
N LYS A 495 24.42 19.37 -4.38
CA LYS A 495 25.12 18.40 -5.23
C LYS A 495 24.24 17.71 -6.27
N LEU A 496 22.93 17.65 -6.05
CA LEU A 496 22.04 16.88 -6.90
C LEU A 496 21.34 17.75 -7.95
N PRO A 497 21.24 17.28 -9.19
CA PRO A 497 20.67 18.07 -10.30
C PRO A 497 19.17 18.34 -10.18
N GLN A 498 18.46 17.59 -9.34
CA GLN A 498 17.01 17.72 -9.17
C GLN A 498 16.62 18.99 -8.41
N ASN A 499 17.51 19.51 -7.55
CA ASN A 499 17.26 20.67 -6.69
C ASN A 499 15.97 20.57 -5.88
N LEU A 500 15.64 19.36 -5.43
CA LEU A 500 14.54 19.01 -4.55
C LEU A 500 14.98 17.91 -3.60
N ILE A 501 14.50 17.92 -2.37
CA ILE A 501 14.74 16.85 -1.40
C ILE A 501 13.42 16.45 -0.74
N LEU A 502 13.19 15.13 -0.65
CA LEU A 502 12.10 14.52 0.10
C LEU A 502 12.64 13.91 1.40
N GLY A 503 12.01 14.20 2.52
CA GLY A 503 12.17 13.41 3.74
C GLY A 503 11.36 12.11 3.64
N SER A 504 11.94 11.08 3.04
CA SER A 504 11.23 9.80 2.82
C SER A 504 11.02 9.01 4.10
N GLU A 505 11.90 9.20 5.11
CA GLU A 505 11.69 8.84 6.51
C GLU A 505 12.28 9.91 7.41
N THR A 506 11.52 10.33 8.43
CA THR A 506 11.96 11.33 9.40
C THR A 506 11.64 10.87 10.82
N ALA A 507 12.33 11.44 11.80
CA ALA A 507 12.03 11.36 13.23
C ALA A 507 11.68 9.95 13.74
N SER A 508 12.60 8.97 13.69
CA SER A 508 12.49 7.73 14.48
C SER A 508 12.58 8.05 15.98
N THR A 509 11.64 8.85 16.45
CA THR A 509 11.44 9.16 17.85
C THR A 509 10.67 8.02 18.49
N VAL A 510 11.08 7.57 19.64
CA VAL A 510 10.47 6.45 20.36
C VAL A 510 9.69 6.93 21.56
N SER A 511 8.53 6.32 21.82
CA SER A 511 7.72 6.62 22.99
C SER A 511 6.77 5.49 23.33
N SER A 512 6.51 5.29 24.62
CA SER A 512 5.46 4.41 25.14
C SER A 512 4.35 5.26 25.72
N ARG A 513 3.09 5.03 25.31
CA ARG A 513 1.94 5.85 25.70
C ARG A 513 1.79 5.92 27.23
N GLY A 514 1.82 7.16 27.77
CA GLY A 514 1.61 7.44 29.20
C GLY A 514 2.77 7.05 30.12
N VAL A 515 3.96 6.75 29.58
CA VAL A 515 5.17 6.46 30.35
C VAL A 515 6.09 7.68 30.34
N TYR A 516 6.58 8.07 31.51
CA TYR A 516 7.44 9.24 31.65
C TYR A 516 8.71 8.89 32.44
N LYS A 517 9.86 9.25 31.90
CA LYS A 517 11.18 9.00 32.49
C LYS A 517 11.79 10.30 33.00
N PHE A 518 12.41 10.23 34.18
CA PHE A 518 13.05 11.37 34.81
C PHE A 518 14.55 11.09 35.08
N PRO A 519 15.42 12.12 35.05
CA PRO A 519 15.16 13.48 34.59
C PRO A 519 14.89 13.53 33.08
N VAL A 520 14.05 14.49 32.65
CA VAL A 520 13.75 14.70 31.22
C VAL A 520 14.99 15.27 30.53
N LYS A 521 15.50 14.54 29.54
CA LYS A 521 16.70 14.93 28.75
C LYS A 521 16.61 14.32 27.37
N ASP A 522 17.14 15.01 26.39
CA ASP A 522 17.35 14.47 25.06
C ASP A 522 18.28 13.26 25.13
N LYS A 523 17.83 12.13 24.59
CA LYS A 523 18.59 10.90 24.58
C LYS A 523 18.45 10.17 23.27
N LYS A 524 19.58 9.73 22.71
CA LYS A 524 19.60 8.77 21.60
C LYS A 524 19.82 7.36 22.14
N SER A 525 19.03 6.39 21.64
CA SER A 525 19.09 4.99 22.03
C SER A 525 18.95 4.75 23.54
N ALA A 526 18.04 5.50 24.20
CA ALA A 526 17.76 5.28 25.60
C ALA A 526 17.14 3.89 25.82
N GLN A 527 17.61 3.19 26.86
CA GLN A 527 17.09 1.88 27.27
C GLN A 527 16.83 1.91 28.78
N TYR A 528 15.75 1.26 29.22
CA TYR A 528 15.30 1.18 30.59
C TYR A 528 14.93 -0.25 30.96
N ASP A 529 15.08 -0.63 32.24
CA ASP A 529 14.84 -1.99 32.74
C ASP A 529 13.40 -2.48 32.52
N ASP A 530 12.45 -1.56 32.41
CA ASP A 530 11.04 -1.86 32.15
C ASP A 530 10.69 -1.97 30.66
N HIS A 531 11.68 -1.87 29.78
CA HIS A 531 11.55 -1.94 28.32
C HIS A 531 10.52 -0.94 27.75
N GLN A 532 10.38 0.25 28.36
CA GLN A 532 9.50 1.33 27.93
C GLN A 532 10.31 2.59 27.57
N CYS A 533 9.76 3.45 26.73
CA CYS A 533 10.36 4.73 26.33
C CYS A 533 9.55 5.92 26.89
N SER A 534 10.21 7.07 27.03
CA SER A 534 9.56 8.27 27.57
C SER A 534 8.58 8.90 26.58
N SER A 535 7.43 9.33 27.06
CA SER A 535 6.43 10.07 26.27
C SER A 535 6.74 11.56 26.06
N TYR A 536 7.88 12.05 26.55
CA TYR A 536 8.25 13.47 26.41
C TYR A 536 8.76 13.88 25.04
N ASP A 537 8.83 12.96 24.04
CA ASP A 537 9.36 13.20 22.67
C ASP A 537 10.82 13.66 22.60
N VAL A 538 11.61 13.30 23.60
CA VAL A 538 13.04 13.62 23.71
C VAL A 538 13.94 12.41 23.51
N GLU A 539 13.39 11.27 23.11
CA GLU A 539 14.10 10.02 22.89
C GLU A 539 13.98 9.60 21.43
N ALA A 540 15.12 9.41 20.77
CA ALA A 540 15.20 8.98 19.38
C ALA A 540 16.19 7.84 19.20
N CYS A 541 16.08 7.09 18.11
CA CYS A 541 17.11 6.13 17.72
C CYS A 541 18.42 6.81 17.32
N SER A 542 19.54 6.06 17.36
CA SER A 542 20.89 6.61 17.13
C SER A 542 21.07 7.24 15.75
N TRP A 543 20.32 6.78 14.76
CA TRP A 543 20.35 7.23 13.37
C TRP A 543 19.44 8.40 13.06
N SER A 544 18.65 8.84 14.02
CA SER A 544 17.56 9.80 13.84
C SER A 544 17.68 11.04 14.75
N ASN A 545 16.64 11.82 14.81
CA ASN A 545 16.49 13.08 15.49
C ASN A 545 15.08 13.20 16.12
N ILE A 546 14.87 14.27 16.87
CA ILE A 546 13.56 14.62 17.41
C ILE A 546 12.72 15.40 16.36
N PRO A 547 11.38 15.46 16.48
CA PRO A 547 10.52 16.09 15.46
C PRO A 547 10.82 17.55 15.16
N ASP A 548 11.29 18.32 16.15
CA ASP A 548 11.59 19.77 16.01
C ASP A 548 12.57 20.06 14.87
N GLU A 549 13.60 19.20 14.69
CA GLU A 549 14.60 19.35 13.62
C GLU A 549 13.97 19.18 12.24
N ASP A 550 13.03 18.22 12.09
CA ASP A 550 12.35 17.97 10.82
C ASP A 550 11.34 19.06 10.49
N PHE A 551 10.64 19.59 11.47
CA PHE A 551 9.74 20.73 11.28
C PHE A 551 10.50 21.97 10.84
N ALA A 552 11.63 22.29 11.49
CA ALA A 552 12.47 23.41 11.11
C ALA A 552 12.95 23.29 9.66
N LEU A 553 13.43 22.11 9.24
CA LEU A 553 13.85 21.87 7.85
C LEU A 553 12.72 22.05 6.85
N ALA A 554 11.51 21.58 7.20
CA ALA A 554 10.35 21.75 6.34
C ALA A 554 9.96 23.22 6.19
N ASP A 555 10.08 24.02 7.26
CA ASP A 555 9.71 25.43 7.25
C ASP A 555 10.80 26.32 6.59
N ASP A 556 12.07 26.05 6.88
CA ASP A 556 13.20 26.91 6.45
C ASP A 556 13.54 26.77 4.96
N HIS A 557 13.23 25.62 4.34
CA HIS A 557 13.65 25.31 2.98
C HIS A 557 12.49 25.06 2.02
N HIS A 558 12.26 25.97 1.08
CA HIS A 558 11.18 25.87 0.08
C HIS A 558 11.38 24.72 -0.92
N TRP A 559 12.61 24.28 -1.14
CA TRP A 559 12.95 23.14 -2.01
C TRP A 559 12.75 21.76 -1.35
N THR A 560 12.49 21.68 -0.04
CA THR A 560 12.00 20.45 0.58
C THR A 560 10.54 20.25 0.22
N ILE A 561 10.19 19.04 -0.22
CA ILE A 561 8.79 18.72 -0.64
C ILE A 561 7.95 18.08 0.45
N GLY A 562 8.46 18.07 1.68
CA GLY A 562 7.76 17.53 2.86
C GLY A 562 8.44 16.30 3.42
N GLN A 563 7.73 15.61 4.31
CA GLN A 563 8.26 14.50 5.08
C GLN A 563 7.27 13.35 5.24
N PHE A 564 7.80 12.15 5.50
CA PHE A 564 7.06 10.97 5.95
C PHE A 564 7.66 10.48 7.28
N VAL A 565 6.93 10.69 8.36
CA VAL A 565 7.40 10.38 9.71
C VAL A 565 7.43 8.88 9.96
N TRP A 566 8.49 8.38 10.55
CA TRP A 566 8.61 6.99 11.01
C TRP A 566 8.16 6.88 12.48
N THR A 567 6.92 6.39 12.82
CA THR A 567 5.82 5.99 11.95
C THR A 567 4.49 6.58 12.41
N GLY A 568 3.44 6.47 11.60
CA GLY A 568 2.09 6.88 12.02
C GLY A 568 1.57 6.05 13.19
N PHE A 569 1.70 4.73 13.08
CA PHE A 569 1.29 3.77 14.12
C PHE A 569 2.49 2.93 14.57
N ASP A 570 2.46 2.50 15.84
CA ASP A 570 3.25 1.35 16.22
C ASP A 570 2.80 0.15 15.37
N TYR A 571 3.73 -0.72 15.04
CA TYR A 571 3.50 -1.91 14.24
C TYR A 571 4.10 -3.14 14.90
N LEU A 572 3.65 -4.31 14.51
CA LEU A 572 4.17 -5.57 15.02
C LEU A 572 5.60 -5.80 14.51
N GLY A 573 6.48 -6.19 15.41
CA GLY A 573 7.91 -6.35 15.16
C GLY A 573 8.73 -5.11 15.47
N GLU A 574 10.03 -5.21 15.30
CA GLU A 574 11.04 -4.15 15.51
C GLU A 574 10.86 -3.33 16.80
N PRO A 575 10.91 -3.94 18.00
CA PRO A 575 10.70 -3.21 19.25
C PRO A 575 11.90 -2.34 19.64
N SER A 576 12.41 -1.54 18.69
CA SER A 576 13.50 -0.60 18.92
C SER A 576 13.14 0.43 20.01
N PRO A 577 14.09 0.79 20.88
CA PRO A 577 15.55 0.54 20.79
C PRO A 577 16.01 -0.78 21.45
N TYR A 578 15.14 -1.70 21.79
CA TYR A 578 15.46 -2.90 22.58
C TYR A 578 15.77 -4.14 21.73
N ASP A 579 15.18 -4.25 20.54
CA ASP A 579 15.38 -5.38 19.62
C ASP A 579 15.17 -6.76 20.28
N THR A 580 16.24 -7.58 20.37
CA THR A 580 16.20 -8.93 20.94
C THR A 580 15.93 -8.96 22.43
N ASP A 581 16.25 -7.89 23.15
CA ASP A 581 16.13 -7.81 24.60
C ASP A 581 14.73 -7.32 25.02
N ALA A 582 13.88 -6.97 24.08
CA ALA A 582 12.56 -6.41 24.36
C ALA A 582 11.49 -7.45 24.72
N TRP A 583 11.76 -8.75 24.60
CA TRP A 583 10.78 -9.77 24.92
C TRP A 583 10.17 -9.60 26.34
N PRO A 584 8.85 -9.65 26.53
CA PRO A 584 7.82 -10.11 25.58
C PRO A 584 7.18 -9.00 24.72
N ASN A 585 7.83 -7.88 24.51
CA ASN A 585 7.31 -6.83 23.64
C ASN A 585 7.35 -7.26 22.17
N HIS A 586 6.22 -7.20 21.49
CA HIS A 586 6.07 -7.55 20.07
C HIS A 586 5.96 -6.33 19.15
N SER A 587 5.91 -5.12 19.73
CA SER A 587 5.57 -3.89 19.04
C SER A 587 6.77 -2.96 18.91
N SER A 588 6.84 -2.25 17.81
CA SER A 588 7.69 -1.07 17.69
C SER A 588 7.24 0.03 18.68
N MET A 589 8.11 1.01 18.91
CA MET A 589 7.83 2.19 19.75
C MET A 589 7.89 3.50 18.95
N PHE A 590 7.93 3.41 17.64
CA PHE A 590 8.07 4.55 16.72
C PHE A 590 6.77 5.32 16.50
N GLY A 591 5.63 4.67 16.65
CA GLY A 591 4.33 5.21 16.29
C GLY A 591 3.99 6.53 16.99
N ILE A 592 3.41 7.46 16.25
CA ILE A 592 2.71 8.63 16.79
C ILE A 592 1.46 8.17 17.54
N ILE A 593 0.86 7.09 17.08
CA ILE A 593 -0.29 6.40 17.65
C ILE A 593 0.17 5.00 18.05
N ASP A 594 -0.33 4.46 19.17
CA ASP A 594 0.08 3.16 19.65
C ASP A 594 -0.50 1.99 18.83
N LEU A 595 -0.02 0.77 19.09
CA LEU A 595 -0.43 -0.44 18.38
C LEU A 595 -1.94 -0.69 18.39
N ALA A 596 -2.64 -0.24 19.43
CA ALA A 596 -4.09 -0.37 19.58
C ALA A 596 -4.88 0.81 19.00
N SER A 597 -4.23 1.67 18.21
CA SER A 597 -4.81 2.88 17.61
C SER A 597 -5.25 3.93 18.66
N LEU A 598 -4.52 4.03 19.76
CA LEU A 598 -4.72 5.09 20.76
C LEU A 598 -3.62 6.15 20.62
N PRO A 599 -3.98 7.46 20.53
CA PRO A 599 -3.02 8.55 20.42
C PRO A 599 -2.01 8.56 21.58
N LYS A 600 -0.71 8.70 21.26
CA LYS A 600 0.34 9.02 22.24
C LYS A 600 0.41 10.55 22.43
N ASP A 601 1.20 11.02 23.40
CA ASP A 601 1.35 12.48 23.61
C ASP A 601 1.86 13.18 22.35
N ARG A 602 2.76 12.55 21.61
CA ARG A 602 3.31 13.02 20.32
C ARG A 602 2.25 13.25 19.23
N TYR A 603 1.12 12.55 19.27
CA TYR A 603 0.00 12.82 18.36
C TYR A 603 -0.45 14.29 18.44
N TYR A 604 -0.52 14.83 19.65
CA TYR A 604 -0.95 16.22 19.87
C TYR A 604 0.12 17.23 19.48
N LEU A 605 1.41 16.85 19.51
CA LEU A 605 2.48 17.67 18.94
C LEU A 605 2.25 17.83 17.43
N TYR A 606 2.14 16.72 16.70
CA TYR A 606 1.88 16.77 15.24
C TYR A 606 0.56 17.47 14.92
N ARG A 607 -0.50 17.19 15.67
CA ARG A 607 -1.81 17.83 15.49
C ARG A 607 -1.74 19.35 15.69
N SER A 608 -0.99 19.83 16.65
CA SER A 608 -0.84 21.27 16.89
C SER A 608 -0.10 22.00 15.76
N ILE A 609 0.75 21.28 15.00
CA ILE A 609 1.54 21.85 13.90
C ILE A 609 0.84 21.64 12.55
N TRP A 610 0.30 20.46 12.30
CA TRP A 610 -0.27 20.08 10.99
C TRP A 610 -1.73 20.47 10.81
N ASN A 611 -2.58 20.29 11.83
CA ASN A 611 -4.00 20.63 11.74
C ASN A 611 -4.23 22.11 12.09
N LYS A 612 -4.33 22.95 11.06
CA LYS A 612 -4.57 24.40 11.22
C LYS A 612 -6.04 24.77 11.42
N GLU A 613 -6.95 23.82 11.22
CA GLU A 613 -8.40 24.05 11.31
C GLU A 613 -8.96 23.78 12.71
N ALA A 614 -8.36 22.85 13.45
CA ALA A 614 -8.82 22.42 14.76
C ALA A 614 -7.95 23.01 15.89
N GLU A 615 -8.62 23.45 16.93
CA GLU A 615 -7.94 23.85 18.17
C GLU A 615 -7.30 22.63 18.83
N THR A 616 -6.06 22.79 19.29
CA THR A 616 -5.32 21.77 20.03
C THR A 616 -4.84 22.35 21.34
N LEU A 617 -5.12 21.67 22.43
CA LEU A 617 -4.54 21.92 23.75
C LEU A 617 -4.31 20.55 24.41
N HIS A 618 -3.07 20.19 24.60
CA HIS A 618 -2.68 18.95 25.27
C HIS A 618 -1.56 19.24 26.26
N ILE A 619 -1.70 18.73 27.49
CA ILE A 619 -0.72 18.91 28.54
C ILE A 619 -0.22 17.54 29.01
N LEU A 620 1.11 17.41 29.10
CA LEU A 620 1.78 16.24 29.63
C LEU A 620 2.82 16.66 30.69
N PRO A 621 3.17 15.79 31.65
CA PRO A 621 2.57 14.50 31.98
C PRO A 621 1.30 14.65 32.82
N HIS A 622 0.74 13.53 33.30
CA HIS A 622 -0.29 13.58 34.34
C HIS A 622 0.28 14.13 35.66
N TRP A 623 -0.60 14.51 36.60
CA TRP A 623 -0.22 15.25 37.81
C TRP A 623 0.15 14.38 39.01
N THR A 624 -0.18 13.10 39.02
CA THR A 624 -0.03 12.21 40.18
C THR A 624 1.27 11.43 40.13
N TRP A 625 2.22 11.76 41.00
CA TRP A 625 3.55 11.17 41.08
C TRP A 625 3.89 10.71 42.49
N PRO A 626 3.30 9.61 43.03
CA PRO A 626 3.67 9.08 44.34
C PRO A 626 5.15 8.77 44.42
N GLY A 627 5.81 9.19 45.50
CA GLY A 627 7.24 8.96 45.73
C GLY A 627 8.17 9.98 45.08
N ARG A 628 7.61 11.06 44.48
CA ARG A 628 8.37 12.19 43.94
C ARG A 628 8.03 13.52 44.58
N GLU A 629 7.57 13.48 45.80
CA GLU A 629 7.19 14.68 46.59
C GLU A 629 8.39 15.61 46.78
N GLY A 630 8.26 16.85 46.35
CA GLY A 630 9.34 17.85 46.40
C GLY A 630 10.29 17.86 45.18
N GLU A 631 10.11 16.95 44.22
CA GLU A 631 10.85 16.95 42.96
C GLU A 631 10.13 17.77 41.88
N VAL A 632 10.94 18.33 40.95
CA VAL A 632 10.39 19.04 39.77
C VAL A 632 9.88 18.03 38.75
N THR A 633 8.63 18.18 38.32
CA THR A 633 8.07 17.45 37.18
C THR A 633 7.86 18.47 36.05
N PRO A 634 8.64 18.42 34.97
CA PRO A 634 8.46 19.31 33.83
C PRO A 634 7.07 19.10 33.20
N ALA A 635 6.32 20.16 33.01
CA ALA A 635 5.07 20.12 32.24
C ALA A 635 5.29 20.71 30.86
N VAL A 636 4.78 20.02 29.84
CA VAL A 636 4.82 20.44 28.43
C VAL A 636 3.39 20.65 27.95
N SER A 637 3.17 21.66 27.12
CA SER A 637 1.89 21.90 26.46
C SER A 637 2.07 21.98 24.96
N TYR A 638 1.32 21.17 24.23
CA TYR A 638 1.20 21.26 22.77
C TYR A 638 -0.08 22.02 22.45
N THR A 639 0.06 23.17 21.76
CA THR A 639 -1.07 24.08 21.54
C THR A 639 -1.10 24.60 20.12
N HIS A 640 -2.30 24.58 19.52
CA HIS A 640 -2.67 25.45 18.41
C HIS A 640 -4.02 26.06 18.73
N LEU A 641 -4.01 27.35 19.06
CA LEU A 641 -5.22 28.11 19.32
C LEU A 641 -5.34 29.15 18.21
N ARG A 642 -6.54 29.34 17.64
CA ARG A 642 -6.80 30.51 16.81
C ARG A 642 -6.47 31.73 17.66
N ALA A 643 -5.59 32.61 17.20
CA ALA A 643 -5.25 33.83 17.85
C ALA A 643 -6.49 34.73 17.92
N HIS A 644 -7.28 34.59 18.96
CA HIS A 644 -7.99 35.73 19.50
C HIS A 644 -6.93 36.54 20.22
N GLU A 645 -6.61 37.70 19.68
CA GLU A 645 -5.77 38.69 20.39
C GLU A 645 -6.35 38.84 21.81
N THR A 646 -5.76 38.18 22.78
CA THR A 646 -5.92 38.53 24.17
C THR A 646 -4.99 39.70 24.38
N VAL A 647 -5.54 40.88 24.19
CA VAL A 647 -4.96 42.10 24.76
C VAL A 647 -5.04 41.90 26.28
N LEU A 648 -3.92 41.57 26.90
CA LEU A 648 -3.70 41.71 28.31
C LEU A 648 -3.22 43.12 28.59
#